data_4519ea80e1340f1c271745a3f1de9c12
#
_entry.id   4519ea80e1340f1c271745a3f1de9c12
#
_cell.length_a   1.000
_cell.length_b   1.000
_cell.length_c   1.000
_cell.angle_alpha   90.00
_cell.angle_beta   90.00
_cell.angle_gamma   90.00
#
_symmetry.space_group_name_H-M   'P 1'
#
loop_
_entity.id
_entity.type
_entity.pdbx_description
1 polymer ?
#
loop_
_entity_poly.entity_id
_entity_poly.type
_entity_poly.pdbx_seq_one_letter_code
_entity_poly.pdbx_strand_id
1 'polypeptide(L)'
;MLVVLAARAVSAASASHAIAPAGQPSAAKSASATAMEKGSIAPAALQACGLVWRVVPSPNGSTVDNILRDLDIVSVNDAWAVGYYSNLVGIRNRNRAMAQHWDGTAWSLVTVPLPGDESGLMAVSALSTNNVWAVGYYVDSATSAERTYTIHWDGSAWTQMPSPNFQSNSSLLGVAAVAPDAVWAVGTSYDTGTTDSTLVLFWDGNSWASVSSPNPDAENYLASVTATGVDDMWAVGNTQGSDPRSDPTRTLTIHCTRLGCSVVTSPNAGTNNNELLSAGALSSSAVWAVGDSWVMTSPYPVAVPLTLQWSGEGWSVLPTAPLPNGFDTTVLSKVLPVSSTAVWVVGQSYSHLTQVGQTYAALWNGSNWTVVNPLNVASADGFLGGAALSANDLWAVGAAWTSSNSSQTLVERYNDPCVTPSPTPSPTPPTSCSIQFTDVPAGSTFYSYVRCLACQNILGGYTSGCPSGNPCFKPGNPVTRGQLAKIVSNSAGYNEQHNNQTFQDVPVGSAFYDFVERLSSRSIIGGYACGGAGEPCVPPANLPYFRPNAQVTRGQTSKIVAIAASLPAPPSGQQTFQDVPVVSTFWHWIESLATAGTIGGYPCGGAGEPCVPPQNRPYFRPGNNVTRGQAAKIVSNTFFPNCQTLAAPR
;
A
#
# COMPACT_ATOMS: atom_id res chain seq x y z
N MET A 1 16.37 9.61 -25.73
CA MET A 1 15.04 9.76 -26.36
C MET A 1 14.15 8.50 -26.23
N LEU A 2 14.67 7.36 -25.78
CA LEU A 2 13.88 6.12 -25.63
C LEU A 2 13.15 5.97 -24.27
N VAL A 3 13.58 6.64 -23.22
CA VAL A 3 13.04 6.43 -21.84
C VAL A 3 11.87 7.36 -21.52
N VAL A 4 11.74 8.51 -22.16
CA VAL A 4 10.63 9.46 -21.95
C VAL A 4 9.36 9.05 -22.71
N LEU A 5 9.47 8.14 -23.70
CA LEU A 5 8.33 7.64 -24.49
C LEU A 5 7.51 6.52 -23.83
N ALA A 6 7.97 5.94 -22.71
CA ALA A 6 7.24 4.86 -22.04
C ALA A 6 5.94 5.32 -21.34
N ALA A 7 5.80 6.61 -21.03
CA ALA A 7 4.54 7.16 -20.50
C ALA A 7 3.53 7.51 -21.61
N ARG A 8 4.00 7.69 -22.85
CA ARG A 8 3.14 7.97 -24.03
C ARG A 8 2.82 6.74 -24.88
N ALA A 9 3.38 5.57 -24.58
CA ALA A 9 3.24 4.36 -25.43
C ALA A 9 1.88 3.68 -25.35
N VAL A 10 0.95 4.15 -24.53
CA VAL A 10 -0.42 3.60 -24.47
C VAL A 10 -1.34 4.24 -25.52
N SER A 11 -0.99 5.45 -26.02
CA SER A 11 -1.82 6.20 -26.98
C SER A 11 -1.33 6.18 -28.45
N ALA A 12 -0.22 5.51 -28.79
CA ALA A 12 0.41 5.62 -30.13
C ALA A 12 0.59 4.29 -30.87
N ALA A 13 -0.36 3.37 -30.76
CA ALA A 13 -0.32 2.12 -31.55
C ALA A 13 -1.00 2.23 -32.93
N SER A 14 -1.18 3.40 -33.53
CA SER A 14 -1.68 3.53 -34.90
C SER A 14 -1.18 4.77 -35.61
N ALA A 15 0.11 4.80 -35.99
CA ALA A 15 0.58 5.56 -37.16
C ALA A 15 1.94 5.04 -37.61
N SER A 16 1.93 4.07 -38.50
CA SER A 16 3.11 3.66 -39.27
C SER A 16 3.41 4.70 -40.34
N HIS A 17 4.52 5.45 -40.19
CA HIS A 17 5.19 6.05 -41.33
C HIS A 17 6.66 5.67 -41.29
N ALA A 18 7.05 4.89 -42.30
CA ALA A 18 8.42 4.49 -42.59
C ALA A 18 9.27 5.69 -42.97
N ILE A 19 10.42 5.83 -42.34
CA ILE A 19 11.58 6.60 -42.90
C ILE A 19 12.78 5.66 -42.91
N ALA A 20 13.33 5.47 -44.11
CA ALA A 20 14.45 4.62 -44.42
C ALA A 20 15.79 5.12 -43.86
N PRO A 21 16.77 4.22 -43.65
CA PRO A 21 18.05 4.58 -43.03
C PRO A 21 19.05 5.15 -44.00
N ALA A 22 19.77 6.17 -43.61
CA ALA A 22 20.96 6.67 -44.30
C ALA A 22 22.22 6.29 -43.52
N GLY A 23 23.09 5.52 -44.21
CA GLY A 23 24.52 5.60 -44.16
C GLY A 23 25.29 5.08 -42.96
N GLN A 24 25.85 3.89 -43.08
CA GLN A 24 27.02 3.45 -42.28
C GLN A 24 28.32 4.15 -42.71
N PRO A 25 29.27 4.28 -41.81
CA PRO A 25 30.68 4.07 -42.17
C PRO A 25 31.32 2.91 -41.39
N SER A 26 32.20 2.29 -42.16
CA SER A 26 32.95 1.06 -42.02
C SER A 26 33.81 0.87 -40.76
N ALA A 27 33.88 -0.40 -40.42
CA ALA A 27 34.90 -1.23 -39.79
C ALA A 27 36.21 -0.63 -39.25
N ALA A 28 36.54 -0.97 -38.01
CA ALA A 28 37.91 -1.22 -37.59
C ALA A 28 38.00 -2.25 -36.47
N LYS A 29 38.59 -3.39 -36.83
CA LYS A 29 39.46 -4.31 -36.07
C LYS A 29 38.96 -5.05 -34.81
N SER A 30 38.88 -6.36 -35.02
CA SER A 30 38.89 -7.47 -34.08
C SER A 30 39.95 -7.33 -32.97
N ALA A 31 39.51 -7.53 -31.74
CA ALA A 31 40.34 -8.03 -30.66
C ALA A 31 39.69 -9.30 -30.09
N SER A 32 40.52 -10.31 -29.96
CA SER A 32 40.32 -11.69 -29.58
C SER A 32 39.47 -11.87 -28.30
N ALA A 33 38.42 -12.68 -28.41
CA ALA A 33 37.68 -13.17 -27.26
C ALA A 33 38.47 -14.32 -26.59
N THR A 34 38.97 -14.07 -25.41
CA THR A 34 39.39 -15.12 -24.47
C THR A 34 38.17 -15.59 -23.70
N ALA A 35 37.88 -16.89 -23.78
CA ALA A 35 36.83 -17.56 -23.02
C ALA A 35 37.10 -17.34 -21.53
N MET A 36 36.14 -16.75 -20.83
CA MET A 36 36.11 -16.76 -19.37
C MET A 36 35.43 -18.01 -18.89
N GLU A 37 36.19 -18.80 -18.13
CA GLU A 37 35.77 -19.96 -17.39
C GLU A 37 34.61 -19.63 -16.42
N LYS A 38 33.76 -20.63 -16.19
CA LYS A 38 32.74 -20.64 -15.15
C LYS A 38 33.38 -20.34 -13.78
N GLY A 39 33.29 -19.08 -13.34
CA GLY A 39 33.68 -18.68 -12.01
C GLY A 39 32.71 -19.25 -10.96
N SER A 40 33.24 -20.00 -10.02
CA SER A 40 32.57 -20.41 -8.79
C SER A 40 32.02 -19.19 -8.07
N ILE A 41 30.80 -19.28 -7.55
CA ILE A 41 30.18 -18.31 -6.66
C ILE A 41 31.12 -18.10 -5.46
N ALA A 42 31.77 -16.98 -5.37
CA ALA A 42 32.51 -16.57 -4.19
C ALA A 42 31.53 -16.42 -3.01
N PRO A 43 31.95 -16.78 -1.75
CA PRO A 43 31.10 -16.58 -0.59
C PRO A 43 30.76 -15.09 -0.48
N ALA A 44 29.48 -14.78 -0.21
CA ALA A 44 28.94 -13.44 -0.09
C ALA A 44 29.86 -12.61 0.82
N ALA A 45 30.40 -11.51 0.29
CA ALA A 45 31.11 -10.54 1.09
C ALA A 45 30.17 -10.09 2.24
N LEU A 46 30.71 -10.02 3.46
CA LEU A 46 30.01 -9.49 4.62
C LEU A 46 29.42 -8.12 4.25
N GLN A 47 28.10 -8.07 4.15
CA GLN A 47 27.37 -6.88 3.73
C GLN A 47 27.55 -5.81 4.81
N ALA A 48 27.99 -4.62 4.44
CA ALA A 48 28.15 -3.51 5.37
C ALA A 48 26.80 -3.19 6.06
N CYS A 49 26.80 -3.09 7.38
CA CYS A 49 25.64 -2.65 8.14
C CYS A 49 25.36 -1.16 7.90
N GLY A 50 24.09 -0.77 7.90
CA GLY A 50 23.60 0.58 7.67
C GLY A 50 22.56 0.61 6.55
N LEU A 51 21.88 1.74 6.43
CA LEU A 51 20.85 1.95 5.41
C LEU A 51 21.47 2.02 4.03
N VAL A 52 21.15 1.06 3.18
CA VAL A 52 21.67 0.95 1.81
C VAL A 52 20.61 0.42 0.85
N TRP A 53 20.71 0.84 -0.41
CA TRP A 53 19.99 0.20 -1.50
C TRP A 53 20.66 -1.13 -1.85
N ARG A 54 19.86 -2.13 -2.17
CA ARG A 54 20.33 -3.41 -2.68
C ARG A 54 19.39 -3.96 -3.73
N VAL A 55 19.92 -4.58 -4.75
CA VAL A 55 19.15 -5.32 -5.75
C VAL A 55 18.64 -6.61 -5.10
N VAL A 56 17.34 -6.86 -5.24
CA VAL A 56 16.71 -8.10 -4.83
C VAL A 56 16.33 -8.87 -6.10
N PRO A 57 16.86 -10.09 -6.31
CA PRO A 57 16.57 -10.87 -7.49
C PRO A 57 15.06 -11.07 -7.69
N SER A 58 14.59 -10.81 -8.89
CA SER A 58 13.19 -10.99 -9.30
C SER A 58 13.11 -11.73 -10.64
N PRO A 59 12.12 -12.63 -10.84
CA PRO A 59 12.04 -13.44 -12.05
C PRO A 59 11.56 -12.62 -13.25
N ASN A 60 12.06 -12.97 -14.43
CA ASN A 60 11.58 -12.43 -15.71
C ASN A 60 10.53 -13.35 -16.32
N GLY A 61 9.50 -12.79 -16.96
CA GLY A 61 8.47 -13.53 -17.67
C GLY A 61 8.90 -13.97 -19.07
N SER A 62 9.92 -13.30 -19.64
CA SER A 62 10.44 -13.59 -20.98
C SER A 62 11.91 -13.25 -21.10
N THR A 63 12.51 -13.56 -22.26
CA THR A 63 13.89 -13.19 -22.62
C THR A 63 13.98 -11.86 -23.39
N VAL A 64 12.86 -11.18 -23.64
CA VAL A 64 12.80 -9.92 -24.42
C VAL A 64 12.68 -8.74 -23.46
N ASP A 65 11.46 -8.30 -23.17
CA ASP A 65 11.23 -7.18 -22.24
C ASP A 65 10.47 -7.64 -21.01
N ASN A 66 10.89 -7.13 -19.86
CA ASN A 66 10.26 -7.39 -18.59
C ASN A 66 10.25 -6.10 -17.78
N ILE A 67 9.10 -5.57 -17.49
CA ILE A 67 8.91 -4.28 -16.86
C ILE A 67 7.95 -4.42 -15.69
N LEU A 68 8.38 -4.05 -14.48
CA LEU A 68 7.52 -3.88 -13.32
C LEU A 68 7.04 -2.42 -13.29
N ARG A 69 5.73 -2.22 -13.17
CA ARG A 69 5.09 -0.90 -13.24
C ARG A 69 4.78 -0.33 -11.87
N ASP A 70 4.37 -1.19 -10.95
CA ASP A 70 3.98 -0.77 -9.60
C ASP A 70 4.22 -1.88 -8.58
N LEU A 71 4.28 -1.50 -7.30
CA LEU A 71 4.46 -2.38 -6.16
C LEU A 71 3.66 -1.86 -4.97
N ASP A 72 3.04 -2.78 -4.22
CA ASP A 72 2.45 -2.49 -2.92
C ASP A 72 2.79 -3.56 -1.88
N ILE A 73 2.76 -3.17 -0.60
CA ILE A 73 3.28 -3.96 0.51
C ILE A 73 2.20 -4.20 1.55
N VAL A 74 1.89 -5.47 1.81
CA VAL A 74 1.05 -5.90 2.93
C VAL A 74 1.87 -5.94 4.23
N SER A 75 3.09 -6.48 4.16
CA SER A 75 4.02 -6.59 5.28
C SER A 75 5.46 -6.75 4.81
N VAL A 76 6.41 -6.77 5.74
CA VAL A 76 7.84 -7.03 5.44
C VAL A 76 8.08 -8.35 4.68
N ASN A 77 7.15 -9.32 4.82
CA ASN A 77 7.21 -10.65 4.22
C ASN A 77 6.13 -10.90 3.15
N ASP A 78 5.39 -9.88 2.76
CA ASP A 78 4.28 -10.01 1.83
C ASP A 78 4.15 -8.72 1.02
N ALA A 79 4.53 -8.78 -0.26
CA ALA A 79 4.43 -7.67 -1.19
C ALA A 79 4.11 -8.17 -2.59
N TRP A 80 3.47 -7.33 -3.37
CA TRP A 80 3.07 -7.61 -4.74
C TRP A 80 3.65 -6.59 -5.69
N ALA A 81 4.23 -7.07 -6.80
CA ALA A 81 4.68 -6.24 -7.90
C ALA A 81 3.98 -6.67 -9.19
N VAL A 82 3.57 -5.70 -9.99
CA VAL A 82 2.85 -5.95 -11.24
C VAL A 82 3.46 -5.20 -12.41
N GLY A 83 3.22 -5.72 -13.59
CA GLY A 83 3.71 -5.15 -14.83
C GLY A 83 3.37 -6.01 -16.04
N TYR A 84 4.31 -6.10 -16.95
CA TYR A 84 4.18 -6.93 -18.15
C TYR A 84 5.55 -7.41 -18.65
N TYR A 85 5.51 -8.46 -19.44
CA TYR A 85 6.65 -8.92 -20.24
C TYR A 85 6.24 -9.01 -21.72
N SER A 86 7.19 -8.90 -22.63
CA SER A 86 6.92 -9.00 -24.07
C SER A 86 7.35 -10.36 -24.59
N ASN A 87 6.47 -11.00 -25.36
CA ASN A 87 6.77 -12.20 -26.12
C ASN A 87 6.74 -11.91 -27.61
N LEU A 88 7.68 -12.49 -28.34
CA LEU A 88 7.68 -12.42 -29.79
C LEU A 88 6.62 -13.37 -30.35
N VAL A 89 5.57 -12.81 -30.96
CA VAL A 89 4.53 -13.57 -31.65
C VAL A 89 4.57 -13.21 -33.14
N GLY A 90 5.12 -14.11 -33.97
CA GLY A 90 5.42 -13.80 -35.36
C GLY A 90 6.51 -12.73 -35.49
N ILE A 91 6.17 -11.58 -36.04
CA ILE A 91 7.08 -10.43 -36.22
C ILE A 91 6.82 -9.28 -35.23
N ARG A 92 5.90 -9.46 -34.27
CA ARG A 92 5.49 -8.42 -33.31
C ARG A 92 5.76 -8.87 -31.88
N ASN A 93 6.30 -7.98 -31.10
CA ASN A 93 6.29 -8.12 -29.64
C ASN A 93 4.89 -7.85 -29.13
N ARG A 94 4.37 -8.74 -28.27
CA ARG A 94 3.07 -8.59 -27.60
C ARG A 94 3.27 -8.62 -26.10
N ASN A 95 2.69 -7.65 -25.42
CA ASN A 95 2.74 -7.56 -23.97
C ASN A 95 1.82 -8.60 -23.33
N ARG A 96 2.28 -9.17 -22.22
CA ARG A 96 1.55 -10.09 -21.35
C ARG A 96 1.62 -9.62 -19.92
N ALA A 97 0.49 -9.50 -19.28
CA ALA A 97 0.40 -9.12 -17.88
C ALA A 97 1.24 -10.04 -16.99
N MET A 98 1.89 -9.46 -15.98
CA MET A 98 2.77 -10.15 -15.04
C MET A 98 2.46 -9.68 -13.63
N ALA A 99 2.36 -10.64 -12.70
CA ALA A 99 2.36 -10.38 -11.27
C ALA A 99 3.44 -11.21 -10.58
N GLN A 100 4.08 -10.62 -9.59
CA GLN A 100 5.08 -11.26 -8.73
C GLN A 100 4.70 -11.08 -7.27
N HIS A 101 5.01 -12.07 -6.46
CA HIS A 101 4.76 -12.08 -5.03
C HIS A 101 6.07 -12.28 -4.25
N TRP A 102 6.29 -11.47 -3.23
CA TRP A 102 7.35 -11.59 -2.24
C TRP A 102 6.83 -12.33 -1.01
N ASP A 103 7.45 -13.46 -0.67
CA ASP A 103 7.06 -14.32 0.46
C ASP A 103 7.90 -14.10 1.73
N GLY A 104 8.69 -13.04 1.76
CA GLY A 104 9.67 -12.75 2.82
C GLY A 104 11.08 -13.24 2.51
N THR A 105 11.25 -14.10 1.51
CA THR A 105 12.53 -14.70 1.13
C THR A 105 12.89 -14.52 -0.34
N ALA A 106 11.91 -14.61 -1.23
CA ALA A 106 12.12 -14.53 -2.68
C ALA A 106 10.88 -13.97 -3.41
N TRP A 107 11.13 -13.35 -4.55
CA TRP A 107 10.10 -13.01 -5.52
C TRP A 107 9.79 -14.21 -6.41
N SER A 108 8.52 -14.47 -6.64
CA SER A 108 8.04 -15.53 -7.53
C SER A 108 6.95 -15.02 -8.47
N LEU A 109 6.93 -15.55 -9.71
CA LEU A 109 5.84 -15.28 -10.66
C LEU A 109 4.55 -15.95 -10.18
N VAL A 110 3.46 -15.21 -10.19
CA VAL A 110 2.11 -15.72 -9.92
C VAL A 110 1.27 -15.63 -11.18
N THR A 111 0.61 -16.73 -11.52
CA THR A 111 -0.22 -16.80 -12.72
C THR A 111 -1.38 -15.82 -12.64
N VAL A 112 -1.56 -15.01 -13.69
CA VAL A 112 -2.69 -14.09 -13.88
C VAL A 112 -3.53 -14.50 -15.07
N PRO A 113 -4.83 -14.19 -15.12
CA PRO A 113 -5.62 -14.31 -16.33
C PRO A 113 -4.99 -13.48 -17.46
N LEU A 114 -5.01 -14.01 -18.68
CA LEU A 114 -4.48 -13.32 -19.86
C LEU A 114 -5.59 -13.13 -20.89
N PRO A 115 -6.45 -12.11 -20.73
CA PRO A 115 -7.50 -11.82 -21.70
C PRO A 115 -6.90 -11.24 -22.98
N GLY A 116 -7.50 -11.60 -24.12
CA GLY A 116 -7.12 -11.03 -25.41
C GLY A 116 -5.73 -11.40 -25.91
N ASP A 117 -5.29 -10.62 -26.89
CA ASP A 117 -4.00 -10.81 -27.57
C ASP A 117 -2.82 -10.15 -26.86
N GLU A 118 -3.08 -9.03 -26.19
CA GLU A 118 -2.13 -8.27 -25.39
C GLU A 118 -2.75 -7.88 -24.06
N SER A 119 -1.95 -7.78 -23.02
CA SER A 119 -2.39 -7.31 -21.70
C SER A 119 -1.22 -6.77 -20.90
N GLY A 120 -1.49 -5.82 -20.01
CA GLY A 120 -0.51 -5.26 -19.08
C GLY A 120 -1.19 -4.84 -17.78
N LEU A 121 -0.51 -5.02 -16.65
CA LEU A 121 -0.91 -4.47 -15.37
C LEU A 121 -0.11 -3.20 -15.10
N MET A 122 -0.78 -2.15 -14.68
CA MET A 122 -0.21 -0.81 -14.55
C MET A 122 -0.09 -0.36 -13.08
N ALA A 123 -1.00 -0.84 -12.22
CA ALA A 123 -0.98 -0.50 -10.81
C ALA A 123 -1.50 -1.66 -9.94
N VAL A 124 -1.06 -1.69 -8.69
CA VAL A 124 -1.47 -2.66 -7.66
C VAL A 124 -1.77 -1.97 -6.35
N SER A 125 -2.77 -2.46 -5.62
CA SER A 125 -3.10 -2.01 -4.27
C SER A 125 -3.52 -3.18 -3.39
N ALA A 126 -2.83 -3.35 -2.26
CA ALA A 126 -2.96 -4.50 -1.38
C ALA A 126 -3.56 -4.11 -0.02
N LEU A 127 -4.75 -4.60 0.28
CA LEU A 127 -5.39 -4.44 1.58
C LEU A 127 -4.93 -5.47 2.60
N SER A 128 -4.65 -6.69 2.14
CA SER A 128 -4.21 -7.80 2.98
C SER A 128 -3.65 -8.93 2.10
N THR A 129 -3.07 -9.96 2.73
CA THR A 129 -2.52 -11.15 2.06
C THR A 129 -3.52 -11.86 1.13
N ASN A 130 -4.80 -11.73 1.36
CA ASN A 130 -5.87 -12.35 0.59
C ASN A 130 -6.83 -11.35 -0.07
N ASN A 131 -6.43 -10.10 -0.18
CA ASN A 131 -7.23 -9.07 -0.83
C ASN A 131 -6.31 -8.05 -1.50
N VAL A 132 -5.97 -8.32 -2.77
CA VAL A 132 -5.11 -7.46 -3.57
C VAL A 132 -5.78 -7.18 -4.90
N TRP A 133 -5.76 -5.93 -5.33
CA TRP A 133 -6.31 -5.48 -6.59
C TRP A 133 -5.20 -5.04 -7.54
N ALA A 134 -5.31 -5.43 -8.80
CA ALA A 134 -4.44 -4.88 -9.84
C ALA A 134 -5.25 -4.50 -11.07
N VAL A 135 -4.82 -3.42 -11.71
CA VAL A 135 -5.52 -2.86 -12.87
C VAL A 135 -4.57 -2.57 -14.02
N GLY A 136 -5.14 -2.48 -15.22
CA GLY A 136 -4.40 -2.19 -16.43
C GLY A 136 -5.28 -2.23 -17.67
N TYR A 137 -4.77 -2.84 -18.73
CA TYR A 137 -5.45 -2.96 -20.01
C TYR A 137 -5.27 -4.34 -20.65
N TYR A 138 -6.16 -4.70 -21.54
CA TYR A 138 -5.98 -5.77 -22.51
C TYR A 138 -6.51 -5.36 -23.88
N VAL A 139 -5.99 -5.97 -24.95
CA VAL A 139 -6.49 -5.78 -26.31
C VAL A 139 -7.41 -6.94 -26.67
N ASP A 140 -8.67 -6.62 -26.93
CA ASP A 140 -9.68 -7.57 -27.34
C ASP A 140 -9.35 -8.13 -28.73
N SER A 141 -9.22 -9.46 -28.85
CA SER A 141 -8.78 -10.11 -30.10
C SER A 141 -9.80 -10.02 -31.24
N ALA A 142 -11.08 -9.81 -30.95
CA ALA A 142 -12.12 -9.70 -31.95
C ALA A 142 -12.26 -8.30 -32.54
N THR A 143 -12.04 -7.27 -31.70
CA THR A 143 -12.26 -5.86 -32.06
C THR A 143 -10.97 -5.08 -32.22
N SER A 144 -9.84 -5.60 -31.72
CA SER A 144 -8.56 -4.89 -31.56
C SER A 144 -8.65 -3.63 -30.66
N ALA A 145 -9.71 -3.52 -29.88
CA ALA A 145 -9.93 -2.40 -28.97
C ALA A 145 -9.22 -2.65 -27.64
N GLU A 146 -8.66 -1.58 -27.07
CA GLU A 146 -8.12 -1.60 -25.72
C GLU A 146 -9.26 -1.55 -24.70
N ARG A 147 -9.21 -2.41 -23.71
CA ARG A 147 -10.24 -2.61 -22.68
C ARG A 147 -9.64 -2.50 -21.30
N THR A 148 -10.42 -1.99 -20.35
CA THR A 148 -10.06 -2.00 -18.94
C THR A 148 -9.79 -3.42 -18.46
N TYR A 149 -8.71 -3.61 -17.71
CA TYR A 149 -8.35 -4.87 -17.11
C TYR A 149 -8.27 -4.73 -15.61
N THR A 150 -9.11 -5.44 -14.87
CA THR A 150 -9.12 -5.48 -13.42
C THR A 150 -9.06 -6.92 -12.95
N ILE A 151 -8.18 -7.22 -12.00
CA ILE A 151 -8.04 -8.52 -11.37
C ILE A 151 -7.99 -8.39 -9.85
N HIS A 152 -8.50 -9.41 -9.17
CA HIS A 152 -8.55 -9.50 -7.72
C HIS A 152 -7.91 -10.80 -7.25
N TRP A 153 -7.02 -10.72 -6.25
CA TRP A 153 -6.41 -11.84 -5.54
C TRP A 153 -7.20 -12.14 -4.28
N ASP A 154 -7.66 -13.37 -4.13
CA ASP A 154 -8.47 -13.84 -2.99
C ASP A 154 -7.69 -14.61 -1.93
N GLY A 155 -6.34 -14.65 -2.02
CA GLY A 155 -5.45 -15.45 -1.20
C GLY A 155 -5.03 -16.76 -1.85
N SER A 156 -5.64 -17.15 -2.98
CA SER A 156 -5.36 -18.40 -3.69
C SER A 156 -5.12 -18.23 -5.19
N ALA A 157 -5.85 -17.34 -5.84
CA ALA A 157 -5.77 -17.11 -7.28
C ALA A 157 -6.16 -15.67 -7.66
N TRP A 158 -5.57 -15.19 -8.76
CA TRP A 158 -6.03 -13.98 -9.43
C TRP A 158 -7.25 -14.29 -10.31
N THR A 159 -8.32 -13.54 -10.12
CA THR A 159 -9.54 -13.64 -10.91
C THR A 159 -9.82 -12.33 -11.63
N GLN A 160 -10.14 -12.39 -12.93
CA GLN A 160 -10.56 -11.20 -13.66
C GLN A 160 -11.96 -10.76 -13.21
N MET A 161 -12.08 -9.47 -12.87
CA MET A 161 -13.32 -8.84 -12.48
C MET A 161 -13.84 -8.00 -13.66
N PRO A 162 -15.09 -8.16 -14.09
CA PRO A 162 -15.65 -7.33 -15.16
C PRO A 162 -15.65 -5.85 -14.79
N SER A 163 -15.18 -4.97 -15.68
CA SER A 163 -15.16 -3.52 -15.48
C SER A 163 -15.70 -2.78 -16.71
N PRO A 164 -16.35 -1.61 -16.53
CA PRO A 164 -16.91 -0.81 -17.62
C PRO A 164 -15.84 -0.32 -18.60
N ASN A 165 -16.22 -0.22 -19.87
CA ASN A 165 -15.43 0.38 -20.94
C ASN A 165 -16.22 1.52 -21.56
N PHE A 166 -15.53 2.59 -21.91
CA PHE A 166 -16.10 3.78 -22.54
C PHE A 166 -15.35 4.08 -23.82
N GLN A 167 -16.01 4.73 -24.77
CA GLN A 167 -15.46 4.99 -26.10
C GLN A 167 -14.94 3.70 -26.76
N SER A 168 -14.11 3.83 -27.80
CA SER A 168 -13.55 2.67 -28.51
C SER A 168 -12.46 1.98 -27.71
N ASN A 169 -11.73 2.73 -26.89
CA ASN A 169 -10.62 2.25 -26.07
C ASN A 169 -10.72 2.76 -24.64
N SER A 170 -10.28 1.96 -23.68
CA SER A 170 -10.23 2.32 -22.26
C SER A 170 -9.11 1.57 -21.57
N SER A 171 -8.32 2.27 -20.75
CA SER A 171 -7.27 1.70 -19.91
C SER A 171 -7.29 2.27 -18.50
N LEU A 172 -6.83 1.47 -17.54
CA LEU A 172 -6.68 1.86 -16.15
C LEU A 172 -5.19 1.96 -15.81
N LEU A 173 -4.80 2.99 -15.07
CA LEU A 173 -3.41 3.33 -14.80
C LEU A 173 -3.10 3.42 -13.31
N GLY A 174 -4.11 3.61 -12.48
CA GLY A 174 -4.00 3.68 -11.03
C GLY A 174 -5.10 2.92 -10.32
N VAL A 175 -4.79 2.36 -9.16
CA VAL A 175 -5.75 1.71 -8.25
C VAL A 175 -5.43 2.06 -6.81
N ALA A 176 -6.47 2.32 -6.00
CA ALA A 176 -6.37 2.56 -4.57
C ALA A 176 -7.51 1.84 -3.85
N ALA A 177 -7.18 0.81 -3.11
CA ALA A 177 -8.12 0.06 -2.29
C ALA A 177 -8.11 0.62 -0.86
N VAL A 178 -9.27 1.01 -0.34
CA VAL A 178 -9.43 1.53 1.04
C VAL A 178 -10.20 0.57 1.93
N ALA A 179 -11.03 -0.28 1.31
CA ALA A 179 -11.75 -1.36 1.99
C ALA A 179 -12.10 -2.44 0.95
N PRO A 180 -12.50 -3.67 1.38
CA PRO A 180 -12.90 -4.73 0.46
C PRO A 180 -14.06 -4.38 -0.47
N ASP A 181 -14.91 -3.44 -0.06
CA ASP A 181 -16.08 -2.91 -0.76
C ASP A 181 -15.86 -1.44 -1.21
N ALA A 182 -14.62 -0.97 -1.21
CA ALA A 182 -14.29 0.40 -1.60
C ALA A 182 -12.91 0.44 -2.28
N VAL A 183 -12.90 0.30 -3.61
CA VAL A 183 -11.69 0.38 -4.43
C VAL A 183 -11.91 1.39 -5.55
N TRP A 184 -10.98 2.31 -5.71
CA TRP A 184 -10.95 3.29 -6.77
C TRP A 184 -9.97 2.86 -7.87
N ALA A 185 -10.35 3.05 -9.12
CA ALA A 185 -9.46 2.88 -10.26
C ALA A 185 -9.61 4.06 -11.22
N VAL A 186 -8.48 4.52 -11.76
CA VAL A 186 -8.46 5.67 -12.67
C VAL A 186 -7.64 5.39 -13.92
N GLY A 187 -7.91 6.15 -14.96
CA GLY A 187 -7.19 6.04 -16.23
C GLY A 187 -7.75 6.97 -17.29
N THR A 188 -7.83 6.46 -18.51
CA THR A 188 -8.32 7.22 -19.68
C THR A 188 -9.21 6.37 -20.58
N SER A 189 -10.09 7.05 -21.31
CA SER A 189 -10.83 6.47 -22.42
C SER A 189 -10.70 7.37 -23.65
N TYR A 190 -10.62 6.77 -24.84
CA TYR A 190 -10.40 7.52 -26.07
C TYR A 190 -10.97 6.80 -27.30
N ASP A 191 -11.34 7.58 -28.31
CA ASP A 191 -11.65 7.11 -29.66
C ASP A 191 -10.48 7.45 -30.60
N THR A 192 -10.24 6.62 -31.60
CA THR A 192 -9.18 6.86 -32.58
C THR A 192 -9.42 8.18 -33.30
N GLY A 193 -8.55 9.18 -33.07
CA GLY A 193 -8.61 10.49 -33.69
C GLY A 193 -9.51 11.52 -32.99
N THR A 194 -9.96 11.24 -31.78
CA THR A 194 -10.72 12.14 -30.91
C THR A 194 -9.99 12.42 -29.59
N THR A 195 -10.62 13.19 -28.72
CA THR A 195 -10.08 13.64 -27.44
C THR A 195 -10.07 12.54 -26.39
N ASP A 196 -9.01 12.51 -25.58
CA ASP A 196 -8.89 11.65 -24.42
C ASP A 196 -9.73 12.17 -23.26
N SER A 197 -10.45 11.28 -22.60
CA SER A 197 -11.30 11.59 -21.45
C SER A 197 -10.84 10.86 -20.19
N THR A 198 -10.96 11.54 -19.06
CA THR A 198 -10.71 10.92 -17.75
C THR A 198 -11.64 9.73 -17.52
N LEU A 199 -11.12 8.65 -16.95
CA LEU A 199 -11.89 7.49 -16.54
C LEU A 199 -11.72 7.27 -15.04
N VAL A 200 -12.84 7.25 -14.31
CA VAL A 200 -12.88 6.95 -12.87
C VAL A 200 -13.89 5.84 -12.62
N LEU A 201 -13.45 4.78 -11.99
CA LEU A 201 -14.27 3.63 -11.59
C LEU A 201 -14.22 3.46 -10.07
N PHE A 202 -15.33 2.98 -9.51
CA PHE A 202 -15.46 2.60 -8.11
C PHE A 202 -16.03 1.19 -7.98
N TRP A 203 -15.40 0.37 -7.13
CA TRP A 203 -15.87 -0.95 -6.73
C TRP A 203 -16.63 -0.87 -5.42
N ASP A 204 -17.87 -1.34 -5.39
CA ASP A 204 -18.80 -1.27 -4.25
C ASP A 204 -18.88 -2.56 -3.42
N GLY A 205 -17.96 -3.52 -3.66
CA GLY A 205 -17.98 -4.85 -3.07
C GLY A 205 -18.66 -5.91 -3.95
N ASN A 206 -19.34 -5.48 -5.02
CA ASN A 206 -20.07 -6.38 -5.91
C ASN A 206 -19.76 -6.13 -7.39
N SER A 207 -19.62 -4.88 -7.80
CA SER A 207 -19.38 -4.50 -9.18
C SER A 207 -18.60 -3.19 -9.31
N TRP A 208 -17.89 -3.04 -10.45
CA TRP A 208 -17.31 -1.77 -10.85
C TRP A 208 -18.37 -0.88 -11.52
N ALA A 209 -18.45 0.35 -11.08
CA ALA A 209 -19.29 1.38 -11.67
C ALA A 209 -18.46 2.63 -12.02
N SER A 210 -18.86 3.37 -13.07
CA SER A 210 -18.23 4.63 -13.39
C SER A 210 -18.69 5.74 -12.44
N VAL A 211 -17.74 6.60 -12.07
CA VAL A 211 -17.99 7.83 -11.35
C VAL A 211 -17.77 9.00 -12.31
N SER A 212 -18.70 9.95 -12.33
CA SER A 212 -18.59 11.13 -13.20
C SER A 212 -17.34 11.93 -12.89
N SER A 213 -16.51 12.17 -13.89
CA SER A 213 -15.24 12.91 -13.76
C SER A 213 -15.14 14.03 -14.81
N PRO A 214 -14.49 15.16 -14.46
CA PRO A 214 -14.40 16.31 -15.33
C PRO A 214 -13.34 16.12 -16.42
N ASN A 215 -13.61 16.70 -17.60
CA ASN A 215 -12.68 16.82 -18.71
C ASN A 215 -12.50 18.31 -19.03
N PRO A 216 -11.57 19.01 -18.35
CA PRO A 216 -11.44 20.46 -18.47
C PRO A 216 -10.87 20.93 -19.79
N ASP A 217 -10.24 20.08 -20.57
CA ASP A 217 -9.58 20.42 -21.83
C ASP A 217 -9.88 19.39 -22.93
N ALA A 218 -9.23 19.49 -24.08
CA ALA A 218 -9.42 18.58 -25.20
C ALA A 218 -8.87 17.17 -24.90
N GLU A 219 -7.69 17.08 -24.31
CA GLU A 219 -7.10 15.81 -23.88
C GLU A 219 -6.95 15.78 -22.36
N ASN A 220 -7.40 14.71 -21.72
CA ASN A 220 -7.43 14.56 -20.27
C ASN A 220 -7.02 13.15 -19.85
N TYR A 221 -6.04 13.09 -18.99
CA TYR A 221 -5.39 11.84 -18.61
C TYR A 221 -5.21 11.76 -17.11
N LEU A 222 -5.58 10.64 -16.49
CA LEU A 222 -5.32 10.37 -15.08
C LEU A 222 -4.28 9.24 -14.95
N ALA A 223 -3.13 9.56 -14.37
CA ALA A 223 -2.00 8.65 -14.23
C ALA A 223 -2.03 7.85 -12.92
N SER A 224 -2.53 8.43 -11.85
CA SER A 224 -2.44 7.84 -10.51
C SER A 224 -3.60 8.26 -9.62
N VAL A 225 -3.86 7.43 -8.61
CA VAL A 225 -4.90 7.65 -7.60
C VAL A 225 -4.37 7.31 -6.22
N THR A 226 -4.82 8.07 -5.23
CA THR A 226 -4.67 7.78 -3.81
C THR A 226 -5.97 8.08 -3.09
N ALA A 227 -6.29 7.35 -2.03
CA ALA A 227 -7.52 7.56 -1.27
C ALA A 227 -7.28 7.39 0.23
N THR A 228 -7.87 8.28 1.03
CA THR A 228 -7.82 8.22 2.49
C THR A 228 -9.15 7.73 3.09
N GLY A 229 -10.15 7.57 2.25
CA GLY A 229 -11.47 7.07 2.62
C GLY A 229 -12.33 6.75 1.41
N VAL A 230 -13.49 6.16 1.66
CA VAL A 230 -14.42 5.76 0.61
C VAL A 230 -14.98 6.96 -0.19
N ASP A 231 -15.10 8.12 0.45
CA ASP A 231 -15.56 9.37 -0.15
C ASP A 231 -14.46 10.46 -0.11
N ASP A 232 -13.19 10.06 -0.14
CA ASP A 232 -12.04 10.95 -0.14
C ASP A 232 -10.92 10.36 -1.00
N MET A 233 -10.99 10.65 -2.30
CA MET A 233 -10.06 10.16 -3.32
C MET A 233 -9.47 11.31 -4.10
N TRP A 234 -8.17 11.28 -4.32
CA TRP A 234 -7.44 12.18 -5.19
C TRP A 234 -6.89 11.42 -6.40
N ALA A 235 -7.12 11.96 -7.60
CA ALA A 235 -6.43 11.48 -8.79
C ALA A 235 -5.66 12.61 -9.46
N VAL A 236 -4.54 12.26 -10.06
CA VAL A 236 -3.62 13.19 -10.69
C VAL A 236 -3.23 12.74 -12.08
N GLY A 237 -2.86 13.70 -12.90
CA GLY A 237 -2.46 13.47 -14.28
C GLY A 237 -2.17 14.79 -14.99
N ASN A 238 -2.56 14.86 -16.24
CA ASN A 238 -2.39 16.06 -17.05
C ASN A 238 -3.55 16.27 -18.01
N THR A 239 -3.66 17.51 -18.47
CA THR A 239 -4.58 17.92 -19.52
C THR A 239 -3.84 18.71 -20.60
N GLN A 240 -4.34 18.70 -21.83
CA GLN A 240 -3.75 19.40 -22.98
C GLN A 240 -4.84 19.96 -23.88
N GLY A 241 -4.61 21.15 -24.44
CA GLY A 241 -5.50 21.76 -25.42
C GLY A 241 -5.52 21.00 -26.77
N SER A 242 -6.36 21.46 -27.67
CA SER A 242 -6.63 20.77 -28.94
C SER A 242 -5.46 20.77 -29.94
N ASP A 243 -4.48 21.64 -29.78
CA ASP A 243 -3.27 21.66 -30.61
C ASP A 243 -2.04 21.25 -29.79
N PRO A 244 -1.64 19.97 -29.81
CA PRO A 244 -0.50 19.47 -29.03
C PRO A 244 0.85 20.08 -29.43
N ARG A 245 0.90 20.87 -30.51
CA ARG A 245 2.13 21.57 -30.94
C ARG A 245 2.27 22.94 -30.29
N SER A 246 1.16 23.59 -29.98
CA SER A 246 1.13 24.93 -29.36
C SER A 246 0.66 24.92 -27.91
N ASP A 247 -0.16 23.96 -27.53
CA ASP A 247 -0.76 23.85 -26.20
C ASP A 247 0.09 22.92 -25.32
N PRO A 248 0.81 23.45 -24.32
CA PRO A 248 1.58 22.60 -23.42
C PRO A 248 0.65 21.80 -22.49
N THR A 249 1.10 20.64 -22.08
CA THR A 249 0.43 19.87 -21.04
C THR A 249 0.42 20.64 -19.72
N ARG A 250 -0.67 20.52 -18.98
CA ARG A 250 -0.89 21.14 -17.67
C ARG A 250 -1.21 20.08 -16.63
N THR A 251 -0.80 20.32 -15.41
CA THR A 251 -1.17 19.46 -14.28
C THR A 251 -2.68 19.38 -14.14
N LEU A 252 -3.21 18.18 -13.95
CA LEU A 252 -4.59 17.90 -13.62
C LEU A 252 -4.66 17.24 -12.25
N THR A 253 -5.42 17.83 -11.33
CA THR A 253 -5.77 17.19 -10.06
C THR A 253 -7.28 17.22 -9.88
N ILE A 254 -7.86 16.08 -9.52
CA ILE A 254 -9.28 15.96 -9.21
C ILE A 254 -9.47 15.36 -7.82
N HIS A 255 -10.50 15.81 -7.13
CA HIS A 255 -10.95 15.27 -5.86
C HIS A 255 -12.33 14.65 -6.03
N CYS A 256 -12.50 13.44 -5.55
CA CYS A 256 -13.70 12.63 -5.81
C CYS A 256 -14.33 12.11 -4.53
N THR A 257 -15.66 12.05 -4.57
CA THR A 257 -16.50 11.20 -3.74
C THR A 257 -17.19 10.17 -4.64
N ARG A 258 -17.89 9.20 -4.08
CA ARG A 258 -18.72 8.24 -4.86
C ARG A 258 -19.82 8.94 -5.70
N LEU A 259 -20.16 10.20 -5.41
CA LEU A 259 -21.18 10.96 -6.13
C LEU A 259 -20.62 11.69 -7.36
N GLY A 260 -19.31 11.86 -7.46
CA GLY A 260 -18.64 12.53 -8.58
C GLY A 260 -17.35 13.20 -8.19
N CYS A 261 -16.65 13.69 -9.19
CA CYS A 261 -15.35 14.34 -9.08
C CYS A 261 -15.42 15.82 -9.47
N SER A 262 -14.52 16.61 -8.91
CA SER A 262 -14.31 18.01 -9.27
C SER A 262 -12.84 18.32 -9.49
N VAL A 263 -12.54 19.24 -10.41
CA VAL A 263 -11.18 19.75 -10.58
C VAL A 263 -10.80 20.59 -9.37
N VAL A 264 -9.64 20.33 -8.83
CA VAL A 264 -8.99 21.18 -7.84
C VAL A 264 -7.77 21.81 -8.51
N THR A 265 -7.73 23.12 -8.59
CA THR A 265 -6.66 23.83 -9.30
C THR A 265 -5.28 23.50 -8.72
N SER A 266 -4.36 23.06 -9.57
CA SER A 266 -2.97 22.76 -9.22
C SER A 266 -1.99 23.66 -9.98
N PRO A 267 -0.86 24.07 -9.36
CA PRO A 267 0.11 24.94 -10.01
C PRO A 267 0.93 24.17 -11.05
N ASN A 268 1.36 24.89 -12.10
CA ASN A 268 2.35 24.45 -13.06
C ASN A 268 3.70 25.13 -12.75
N ALA A 269 4.81 24.40 -12.87
CA ALA A 269 6.15 24.91 -12.57
C ALA A 269 6.79 25.67 -13.75
N GLY A 270 6.00 26.24 -14.63
CA GLY A 270 6.48 26.97 -15.80
C GLY A 270 5.44 27.02 -16.92
N THR A 271 5.87 27.50 -18.08
CA THR A 271 4.98 27.69 -19.24
C THR A 271 4.97 26.50 -20.20
N ASN A 272 5.95 25.58 -20.09
CA ASN A 272 6.06 24.38 -20.91
C ASN A 272 5.26 23.22 -20.29
N ASN A 273 5.45 22.01 -20.81
CA ASN A 273 4.75 20.81 -20.35
C ASN A 273 4.97 20.56 -18.86
N ASN A 274 3.90 20.22 -18.16
CA ASN A 274 3.88 19.81 -16.77
C ASN A 274 2.98 18.58 -16.63
N GLU A 275 3.50 17.51 -16.05
CA GLU A 275 2.80 16.25 -15.91
C GLU A 275 2.89 15.76 -14.46
N LEU A 276 1.80 15.16 -13.96
CA LEU A 276 1.78 14.47 -12.68
C LEU A 276 1.62 12.97 -12.93
N LEU A 277 2.53 12.19 -12.38
CA LEU A 277 2.62 10.75 -12.63
C LEU A 277 2.19 9.90 -11.44
N SER A 278 2.29 10.43 -10.23
CA SER A 278 1.94 9.70 -9.02
C SER A 278 1.35 10.61 -7.94
N ALA A 279 0.41 10.08 -7.18
CA ALA A 279 -0.13 10.67 -5.96
C ALA A 279 0.02 9.73 -4.77
N GLY A 280 0.20 10.31 -3.57
CA GLY A 280 0.22 9.57 -2.31
C GLY A 280 -0.30 10.45 -1.17
N ALA A 281 -1.06 9.87 -0.26
CA ALA A 281 -1.71 10.58 0.83
C ALA A 281 -1.41 9.98 2.20
N LEU A 282 -1.30 10.84 3.21
CA LEU A 282 -1.30 10.46 4.63
C LEU A 282 -2.65 10.75 5.29
N SER A 283 -3.36 11.74 4.78
CA SER A 283 -4.68 12.15 5.24
C SER A 283 -5.37 13.00 4.17
N SER A 284 -6.65 13.34 4.36
CA SER A 284 -7.41 14.24 3.50
C SER A 284 -6.80 15.65 3.33
N SER A 285 -5.97 16.08 4.28
CA SER A 285 -5.27 17.36 4.27
C SER A 285 -3.76 17.27 4.00
N ALA A 286 -3.24 16.08 3.70
CA ALA A 286 -1.81 15.85 3.48
C ALA A 286 -1.63 14.88 2.31
N VAL A 287 -1.61 15.43 1.10
CA VAL A 287 -1.46 14.68 -0.17
C VAL A 287 -0.28 15.26 -0.94
N TRP A 288 0.50 14.40 -1.57
CA TRP A 288 1.59 14.77 -2.48
C TRP A 288 1.29 14.26 -3.88
N ALA A 289 1.74 15.02 -4.86
CA ALA A 289 1.73 14.63 -6.26
C ALA A 289 3.11 14.91 -6.88
N VAL A 290 3.61 13.99 -7.69
CA VAL A 290 4.91 14.12 -8.34
C VAL A 290 4.85 13.79 -9.82
N GLY A 291 5.84 14.31 -10.53
CA GLY A 291 6.05 14.10 -11.95
C GLY A 291 7.18 14.97 -12.44
N ASP A 292 6.98 15.66 -13.56
CA ASP A 292 7.99 16.50 -14.16
C ASP A 292 7.43 17.77 -14.80
N SER A 293 8.33 18.75 -14.98
CA SER A 293 8.10 19.97 -15.73
C SER A 293 9.21 20.11 -16.77
N TRP A 294 8.85 20.41 -18.02
CA TRP A 294 9.80 20.52 -19.09
C TRP A 294 10.36 21.94 -19.21
N VAL A 295 11.68 22.04 -19.33
CA VAL A 295 12.39 23.27 -19.61
C VAL A 295 13.04 23.17 -20.99
N MET A 296 12.75 24.17 -21.83
CA MET A 296 13.33 24.24 -23.18
C MET A 296 14.76 24.78 -23.09
N THR A 297 15.72 23.89 -23.25
CA THR A 297 17.15 24.19 -23.31
C THR A 297 17.71 23.81 -24.68
N SER A 298 18.85 24.37 -25.09
CA SER A 298 19.51 23.99 -26.32
C SER A 298 20.72 23.09 -26.02
N PRO A 299 20.91 21.96 -26.71
CA PRO A 299 20.18 21.51 -27.91
C PRO A 299 18.94 20.63 -27.62
N TYR A 300 18.67 20.26 -26.35
CA TYR A 300 17.58 19.35 -26.01
C TYR A 300 16.71 19.92 -24.88
N PRO A 301 15.39 19.71 -24.93
CA PRO A 301 14.55 19.96 -23.77
C PRO A 301 14.86 18.96 -22.64
N VAL A 302 14.78 19.43 -21.39
CA VAL A 302 15.07 18.62 -20.19
C VAL A 302 13.85 18.57 -19.27
N ALA A 303 13.63 17.42 -18.64
CA ALA A 303 12.61 17.27 -17.61
C ALA A 303 13.22 17.54 -16.23
N VAL A 304 12.54 18.36 -15.45
CA VAL A 304 12.93 18.76 -14.09
C VAL A 304 11.89 18.20 -13.11
N PRO A 305 12.30 17.64 -11.96
CA PRO A 305 11.38 17.11 -10.96
C PRO A 305 10.33 18.13 -10.54
N LEU A 306 9.06 17.72 -10.58
CA LEU A 306 7.92 18.49 -10.07
C LEU A 306 7.32 17.76 -8.87
N THR A 307 7.19 18.46 -7.76
CA THR A 307 6.50 17.97 -6.58
C THR A 307 5.49 18.99 -6.09
N LEU A 308 4.26 18.56 -5.91
CA LEU A 308 3.18 19.35 -5.33
C LEU A 308 2.78 18.77 -3.99
N GLN A 309 2.38 19.64 -3.06
CA GLN A 309 1.80 19.27 -1.77
C GLN A 309 0.45 19.94 -1.56
N TRP A 310 -0.55 19.16 -1.17
CA TRP A 310 -1.86 19.61 -0.70
C TRP A 310 -1.84 19.77 0.81
N SER A 311 -2.28 20.93 1.31
CA SER A 311 -2.28 21.29 2.74
C SER A 311 -3.67 21.27 3.38
N GLY A 312 -4.70 20.84 2.65
CA GLY A 312 -6.10 20.94 3.06
C GLY A 312 -6.81 22.19 2.51
N GLU A 313 -6.05 23.21 2.06
CA GLU A 313 -6.60 24.45 1.52
C GLU A 313 -6.21 24.68 0.05
N GLY A 314 -5.03 24.19 -0.37
CA GLY A 314 -4.52 24.40 -1.72
C GLY A 314 -3.27 23.59 -2.03
N TRP A 315 -3.03 23.38 -3.32
CA TRP A 315 -1.80 22.81 -3.83
C TRP A 315 -0.69 23.85 -3.89
N SER A 316 0.50 23.48 -3.46
CA SER A 316 1.72 24.31 -3.55
C SER A 316 2.87 23.50 -4.17
N VAL A 317 3.75 24.19 -4.89
CA VAL A 317 4.98 23.59 -5.42
C VAL A 317 6.01 23.51 -4.30
N LEU A 318 6.55 22.33 -4.04
CA LEU A 318 7.70 22.15 -3.15
C LEU A 318 9.01 22.51 -3.87
N PRO A 319 10.08 22.81 -3.13
CA PRO A 319 11.40 22.98 -3.73
C PRO A 319 11.76 21.79 -4.62
N THR A 320 12.37 22.07 -5.77
CA THR A 320 12.76 21.03 -6.74
C THR A 320 13.77 20.07 -6.12
N ALA A 321 13.52 18.77 -6.26
CA ALA A 321 14.48 17.75 -5.84
C ALA A 321 15.76 17.86 -6.68
N PRO A 322 16.97 17.79 -6.07
CA PRO A 322 18.23 17.99 -6.79
C PRO A 322 18.45 16.92 -7.86
N LEU A 323 18.97 17.33 -9.01
CA LEU A 323 19.42 16.39 -10.04
C LEU A 323 20.76 15.75 -9.61
N PRO A 324 20.98 14.47 -9.95
CA PRO A 324 22.29 13.85 -9.73
C PRO A 324 23.38 14.51 -10.59
N ASN A 325 24.61 14.50 -10.09
CA ASN A 325 25.74 15.08 -10.82
C ASN A 325 25.95 14.42 -12.19
N GLY A 326 26.03 15.22 -13.24
CA GLY A 326 26.21 14.75 -14.61
C GLY A 326 24.94 14.35 -15.35
N PHE A 327 23.76 14.51 -14.71
CA PHE A 327 22.45 14.28 -15.31
C PHE A 327 21.72 15.61 -15.51
N ASP A 328 21.01 15.72 -16.61
CA ASP A 328 20.28 16.94 -17.00
C ASP A 328 18.76 16.76 -17.02
N THR A 329 18.29 15.54 -16.95
CA THR A 329 16.87 15.18 -16.94
C THR A 329 16.57 14.26 -15.76
N THR A 330 15.49 14.53 -15.02
CA THR A 330 14.99 13.64 -13.95
C THR A 330 13.45 13.67 -13.95
N VAL A 331 12.85 12.49 -13.96
CA VAL A 331 11.41 12.26 -13.89
C VAL A 331 11.09 11.51 -12.61
N LEU A 332 10.10 12.01 -11.84
CA LEU A 332 9.62 11.34 -10.64
C LEU A 332 8.42 10.46 -10.98
N SER A 333 8.59 9.15 -10.87
CA SER A 333 7.56 8.17 -11.25
C SER A 333 6.62 7.79 -10.09
N LYS A 334 7.11 7.84 -8.83
CA LYS A 334 6.31 7.45 -7.65
C LYS A 334 6.64 8.32 -6.44
N VAL A 335 5.60 8.68 -5.68
CA VAL A 335 5.72 9.33 -4.36
C VAL A 335 5.25 8.38 -3.27
N LEU A 336 6.00 8.31 -2.18
CA LEU A 336 5.81 7.38 -1.07
C LEU A 336 5.82 8.16 0.26
N PRO A 337 4.71 8.78 0.66
CA PRO A 337 4.62 9.49 1.92
C PRO A 337 4.59 8.50 3.10
N VAL A 338 5.54 8.64 4.03
CA VAL A 338 5.61 7.88 5.29
C VAL A 338 5.17 8.76 6.46
N SER A 339 5.57 10.01 6.43
CA SER A 339 5.13 11.07 7.35
C SER A 339 5.28 12.44 6.68
N SER A 340 4.80 13.51 7.29
CA SER A 340 4.99 14.88 6.77
C SER A 340 6.46 15.31 6.66
N THR A 341 7.36 14.65 7.39
CA THR A 341 8.82 14.88 7.42
C THR A 341 9.61 13.71 6.84
N ALA A 342 8.95 12.75 6.20
CA ALA A 342 9.60 11.63 5.52
C ALA A 342 8.75 11.23 4.31
N VAL A 343 9.01 11.90 3.17
CA VAL A 343 8.35 11.60 1.89
C VAL A 343 9.41 11.18 0.88
N TRP A 344 9.36 9.94 0.47
CA TRP A 344 10.24 9.44 -0.59
C TRP A 344 9.66 9.72 -1.96
N VAL A 345 10.55 9.98 -2.91
CA VAL A 345 10.25 9.97 -4.34
C VAL A 345 11.24 9.07 -5.04
N VAL A 346 10.75 8.30 -6.01
CA VAL A 346 11.59 7.45 -6.86
C VAL A 346 11.26 7.68 -8.32
N GLY A 347 12.23 7.40 -9.19
CA GLY A 347 12.09 7.62 -10.62
C GLY A 347 13.37 7.30 -11.37
N GLN A 348 13.68 8.13 -12.36
CA GLN A 348 14.85 7.95 -13.22
C GLN A 348 15.48 9.27 -13.61
N SER A 349 16.78 9.26 -13.82
CA SER A 349 17.55 10.38 -14.38
C SER A 349 18.23 9.97 -15.67
N TYR A 350 18.39 10.91 -16.59
CA TYR A 350 19.02 10.68 -17.87
C TYR A 350 20.02 11.81 -18.20
N SER A 351 21.13 11.44 -18.81
CA SER A 351 22.13 12.38 -19.29
C SER A 351 22.15 12.37 -20.82
N HIS A 352 21.79 13.48 -21.45
CA HIS A 352 21.86 13.63 -22.89
C HIS A 352 23.32 13.65 -23.43
N LEU A 353 24.27 14.02 -22.56
CA LEU A 353 25.70 14.04 -22.94
C LEU A 353 26.28 12.62 -23.04
N THR A 354 26.00 11.77 -22.03
CA THR A 354 26.59 10.42 -21.96
C THR A 354 25.66 9.33 -22.48
N GLN A 355 24.39 9.65 -22.74
CA GLN A 355 23.34 8.72 -23.15
C GLN A 355 23.09 7.60 -22.10
N VAL A 356 23.34 7.91 -20.83
CA VAL A 356 23.17 6.98 -19.69
C VAL A 356 21.91 7.34 -18.93
N GLY A 357 21.11 6.31 -18.59
CA GLY A 357 20.00 6.38 -17.64
C GLY A 357 20.38 5.76 -16.31
N GLN A 358 19.82 6.26 -15.22
CA GLN A 358 19.97 5.66 -13.89
C GLN A 358 18.71 5.78 -13.08
N THR A 359 18.56 4.91 -12.10
CA THR A 359 17.54 5.02 -11.05
C THR A 359 17.76 6.29 -10.22
N TYR A 360 16.66 6.86 -9.75
CA TYR A 360 16.65 8.05 -8.89
C TYR A 360 15.83 7.81 -7.64
N ALA A 361 16.33 8.27 -6.49
CA ALA A 361 15.57 8.33 -5.25
C ALA A 361 15.99 9.55 -4.42
N ALA A 362 15.01 10.22 -3.79
CA ALA A 362 15.26 11.31 -2.87
C ALA A 362 14.25 11.28 -1.72
N LEU A 363 14.70 11.75 -0.55
CA LEU A 363 13.91 11.86 0.67
C LEU A 363 13.70 13.32 1.04
N TRP A 364 12.45 13.72 1.21
CA TRP A 364 12.03 15.00 1.79
C TRP A 364 11.94 14.88 3.31
N ASN A 365 12.58 15.79 4.03
CA ASN A 365 12.61 15.80 5.50
C ASN A 365 11.67 16.86 6.15
N GLY A 366 10.74 17.39 5.37
CA GLY A 366 9.85 18.49 5.76
C GLY A 366 10.37 19.87 5.38
N SER A 367 11.65 19.99 4.95
CA SER A 367 12.29 21.27 4.60
C SER A 367 13.16 21.17 3.36
N ASN A 368 13.91 20.08 3.21
CA ASN A 368 14.89 19.89 2.14
C ASN A 368 14.85 18.46 1.60
N TRP A 369 15.26 18.32 0.33
CA TRP A 369 15.49 17.04 -0.31
C TRP A 369 16.91 16.53 -0.06
N THR A 370 17.06 15.24 0.17
CA THR A 370 18.33 14.52 0.18
C THR A 370 18.29 13.41 -0.84
N VAL A 371 19.18 13.45 -1.83
CA VAL A 371 19.32 12.36 -2.81
C VAL A 371 19.97 11.16 -2.11
N VAL A 372 19.36 10.00 -2.27
CA VAL A 372 19.84 8.71 -1.73
C VAL A 372 20.02 7.78 -2.91
N ASN A 373 21.24 7.71 -3.43
CA ASN A 373 21.55 7.06 -4.71
C ASN A 373 21.25 5.55 -4.66
N PRO A 374 20.32 5.06 -5.52
CA PRO A 374 20.12 3.63 -5.71
C PRO A 374 21.27 2.97 -6.48
N LEU A 375 21.19 1.66 -6.65
CA LEU A 375 22.16 0.94 -7.47
C LEU A 375 21.76 1.02 -8.94
N ASN A 376 22.78 0.95 -9.84
CA ASN A 376 22.57 0.84 -11.27
C ASN A 376 23.26 -0.43 -11.76
N VAL A 377 22.50 -1.30 -12.40
CA VAL A 377 22.95 -2.66 -12.78
C VAL A 377 23.09 -2.85 -14.28
N ALA A 378 22.56 -1.92 -15.07
CA ALA A 378 22.60 -1.95 -16.53
C ALA A 378 23.00 -0.59 -17.13
N SER A 379 22.97 -0.48 -18.45
CA SER A 379 23.30 0.76 -19.17
C SER A 379 22.23 1.85 -19.05
N ALA A 380 21.01 1.45 -18.72
CA ALA A 380 19.91 2.36 -18.40
C ALA A 380 18.97 1.67 -17.42
N ASP A 381 18.79 2.26 -16.27
CA ASP A 381 17.93 1.75 -15.21
C ASP A 381 16.89 2.80 -14.83
N GLY A 382 15.70 2.38 -14.45
CA GLY A 382 14.65 3.30 -14.03
C GLY A 382 13.65 2.66 -13.09
N PHE A 383 13.25 3.40 -12.05
CA PHE A 383 12.12 3.04 -11.21
C PHE A 383 10.82 3.61 -11.78
N LEU A 384 9.78 2.79 -11.76
CA LEU A 384 8.44 3.12 -12.23
C LEU A 384 7.40 3.08 -11.11
N GLY A 385 7.62 2.27 -10.08
CA GLY A 385 6.75 2.09 -8.95
C GLY A 385 7.51 1.83 -7.66
N GLY A 386 6.78 1.70 -6.56
CA GLY A 386 7.36 1.40 -5.26
C GLY A 386 6.38 1.60 -4.12
N ALA A 387 6.77 1.12 -2.94
CA ALA A 387 6.04 1.30 -1.69
C ALA A 387 7.00 1.34 -0.50
N ALA A 388 6.58 1.97 0.60
CA ALA A 388 7.38 2.15 1.78
C ALA A 388 6.67 1.59 3.02
N LEU A 389 7.38 0.76 3.79
CA LEU A 389 6.97 0.33 5.13
C LEU A 389 7.32 1.37 6.19
N SER A 390 8.43 2.06 5.99
CA SER A 390 8.91 3.13 6.87
C SER A 390 9.89 4.04 6.11
N ALA A 391 10.33 5.13 6.74
CA ALA A 391 11.37 5.99 6.16
C ALA A 391 12.70 5.25 5.89
N ASN A 392 12.93 4.12 6.55
CA ASN A 392 14.14 3.32 6.49
C ASN A 392 13.92 1.92 5.89
N ASP A 393 12.75 1.65 5.33
CA ASP A 393 12.44 0.38 4.64
C ASP A 393 11.44 0.63 3.52
N LEU A 394 11.93 0.65 2.30
CA LEU A 394 11.11 0.82 1.09
C LEU A 394 11.61 -0.06 -0.05
N TRP A 395 10.71 -0.34 -0.96
CA TRP A 395 10.97 -1.05 -2.20
C TRP A 395 10.70 -0.14 -3.39
N ALA A 396 11.54 -0.25 -4.40
CA ALA A 396 11.33 0.37 -5.69
C ALA A 396 11.45 -0.66 -6.81
N VAL A 397 10.61 -0.55 -7.82
CA VAL A 397 10.54 -1.49 -8.94
C VAL A 397 10.54 -0.76 -10.27
N GLY A 398 11.02 -1.45 -11.30
CA GLY A 398 11.08 -0.91 -12.65
C GLY A 398 11.71 -1.87 -13.64
N ALA A 399 12.61 -1.35 -14.45
CA ALA A 399 13.34 -2.13 -15.44
C ALA A 399 14.81 -1.73 -15.53
N ALA A 400 15.65 -2.71 -15.87
CA ALA A 400 17.05 -2.55 -16.20
C ALA A 400 17.26 -2.91 -17.69
N TRP A 401 17.61 -1.91 -18.50
CA TRP A 401 17.81 -2.10 -19.96
C TRP A 401 19.25 -2.51 -20.26
N THR A 402 19.42 -3.78 -20.59
CA THR A 402 20.73 -4.38 -20.91
C THR A 402 21.18 -4.13 -22.35
N SER A 403 20.22 -3.84 -23.24
CA SER A 403 20.43 -3.45 -24.62
C SER A 403 19.26 -2.60 -25.11
N SER A 404 19.34 -2.03 -26.31
CA SER A 404 18.24 -1.23 -26.89
C SER A 404 16.93 -1.99 -27.10
N ASN A 405 16.96 -3.32 -27.03
CA ASN A 405 15.82 -4.19 -27.36
C ASN A 405 15.49 -5.22 -26.27
N SER A 406 16.09 -5.14 -25.09
CA SER A 406 15.76 -6.06 -24.00
C SER A 406 15.89 -5.40 -22.63
N SER A 407 14.93 -5.71 -21.76
CA SER A 407 14.94 -5.27 -20.37
C SER A 407 14.67 -6.45 -19.42
N GLN A 408 15.18 -6.32 -18.21
CA GLN A 408 14.93 -7.25 -17.11
C GLN A 408 14.17 -6.52 -16.01
N THR A 409 13.42 -7.25 -15.22
CA THR A 409 12.79 -6.70 -14.01
C THR A 409 13.88 -6.16 -13.08
N LEU A 410 13.65 -4.97 -12.55
CA LEU A 410 14.49 -4.37 -11.52
C LEU A 410 13.69 -4.24 -10.25
N VAL A 411 14.22 -4.79 -9.16
CA VAL A 411 13.68 -4.64 -7.81
C VAL A 411 14.81 -4.26 -6.89
N GLU A 412 14.67 -3.13 -6.21
CA GLU A 412 15.60 -2.71 -5.17
C GLU A 412 14.89 -2.46 -3.85
N ARG A 413 15.57 -2.74 -2.75
CA ARG A 413 15.10 -2.43 -1.40
C ARG A 413 16.13 -1.56 -0.69
N TYR A 414 15.65 -0.48 -0.09
CA TYR A 414 16.41 0.39 0.80
C TYR A 414 16.10 0.02 2.23
N ASN A 415 17.05 -0.59 2.93
CA ASN A 415 16.94 -0.89 4.35
C ASN A 415 18.33 -1.18 4.93
N ASP A 416 18.41 -1.38 6.25
CA ASP A 416 19.62 -1.91 6.89
C ASP A 416 19.58 -3.44 6.88
N PRO A 417 20.47 -4.13 6.12
CA PRO A 417 20.47 -5.60 6.05
C PRO A 417 20.92 -6.26 7.36
N CYS A 418 21.54 -5.51 8.28
CA CYS A 418 21.98 -6.03 9.58
C CYS A 418 20.95 -5.81 10.69
N VAL A 419 20.06 -4.86 10.51
CA VAL A 419 18.78 -4.88 11.19
C VAL A 419 18.00 -5.98 10.46
N THR A 420 18.27 -7.24 10.86
CA THR A 420 17.29 -8.29 10.56
C THR A 420 15.96 -7.68 10.98
N PRO A 421 14.95 -7.58 10.06
CA PRO A 421 13.60 -7.33 10.55
C PRO A 421 13.46 -8.36 11.66
N SER A 422 13.29 -7.87 12.89
CA SER A 422 12.99 -8.79 14.00
C SER A 422 11.90 -9.63 13.39
N PRO A 423 12.10 -10.93 13.17
CA PRO A 423 11.10 -11.69 12.48
C PRO A 423 9.83 -11.32 13.20
N THR A 424 8.85 -10.73 12.49
CA THR A 424 7.48 -10.78 12.99
C THR A 424 7.38 -12.22 13.37
N PRO A 425 7.32 -12.58 14.65
CA PRO A 425 7.45 -13.97 15.02
C PRO A 425 6.33 -14.64 14.27
N SER A 426 6.66 -15.28 13.12
CA SER A 426 5.87 -16.42 12.71
C SER A 426 5.81 -17.22 13.98
N PRO A 427 4.63 -17.44 14.58
CA PRO A 427 4.55 -18.06 15.87
C PRO A 427 5.04 -19.49 15.73
N THR A 428 6.36 -19.63 15.64
CA THR A 428 6.99 -20.89 16.02
C THR A 428 6.86 -20.86 17.54
N PRO A 429 5.95 -21.65 18.10
CA PRO A 429 5.76 -21.66 19.53
C PRO A 429 7.12 -21.91 20.16
N PRO A 430 7.53 -21.15 21.17
CA PRO A 430 8.74 -21.46 21.88
C PRO A 430 8.63 -22.91 22.33
N THR A 431 9.59 -23.73 21.93
CA THR A 431 9.67 -25.16 22.22
C THR A 431 9.69 -25.46 23.73
N SER A 432 9.85 -24.41 24.56
CA SER A 432 9.65 -24.46 26.01
C SER A 432 9.26 -23.09 26.56
N CYS A 433 8.01 -22.91 26.91
CA CYS A 433 7.55 -21.75 27.68
C CYS A 433 7.23 -22.19 29.11
N SER A 434 7.98 -21.65 30.07
CA SER A 434 7.81 -21.94 31.50
C SER A 434 6.86 -21.00 32.25
N ILE A 435 6.29 -19.99 31.56
CA ILE A 435 5.40 -19.00 32.18
C ILE A 435 4.11 -19.66 32.62
N GLN A 436 3.81 -19.56 33.92
CA GLN A 436 2.55 -20.02 34.51
C GLN A 436 2.01 -18.94 35.47
N PHE A 437 0.72 -18.77 35.48
CA PHE A 437 0.04 -17.88 36.43
C PHE A 437 -0.76 -18.70 37.42
N THR A 438 -0.60 -18.42 38.71
CA THR A 438 -1.19 -19.20 39.81
C THR A 438 -2.72 -19.23 39.79
N ASP A 439 -3.34 -18.21 39.20
CA ASP A 439 -4.79 -18.06 39.09
C ASP A 439 -5.35 -18.44 37.70
N VAL A 440 -4.49 -18.98 36.81
CA VAL A 440 -4.87 -19.54 35.50
C VAL A 440 -4.24 -20.94 35.36
N PRO A 441 -4.67 -21.91 36.16
CA PRO A 441 -4.12 -23.27 36.13
C PRO A 441 -4.49 -23.99 34.82
N ALA A 442 -3.74 -25.04 34.48
CA ALA A 442 -4.07 -25.95 33.39
C ALA A 442 -5.51 -26.47 33.54
N GLY A 443 -6.28 -26.40 32.45
CA GLY A 443 -7.72 -26.77 32.46
C GLY A 443 -8.68 -25.59 32.71
N SER A 444 -8.20 -24.39 33.11
CA SER A 444 -9.07 -23.22 33.16
C SER A 444 -9.45 -22.71 31.76
N THR A 445 -10.63 -22.12 31.63
CA THR A 445 -11.19 -21.63 30.34
C THR A 445 -10.24 -20.74 29.55
N PHE A 446 -9.36 -19.99 30.22
CA PHE A 446 -8.47 -19.03 29.58
C PHE A 446 -7.02 -19.49 29.52
N TYR A 447 -6.70 -20.68 30.00
CA TYR A 447 -5.32 -21.16 30.14
C TYR A 447 -4.53 -21.11 28.83
N SER A 448 -5.03 -21.74 27.78
CA SER A 448 -4.33 -21.80 26.47
C SER A 448 -4.13 -20.42 25.85
N TYR A 449 -5.14 -19.54 25.95
CA TYR A 449 -5.10 -18.18 25.39
C TYR A 449 -4.13 -17.27 26.15
N VAL A 450 -4.19 -17.27 27.47
CA VAL A 450 -3.32 -16.47 28.33
C VAL A 450 -1.88 -16.94 28.20
N ARG A 451 -1.64 -18.25 28.21
CA ARG A 451 -0.32 -18.82 28.02
C ARG A 451 0.23 -18.51 26.64
N CYS A 452 -0.57 -18.62 25.58
CA CYS A 452 -0.17 -18.26 24.23
C CYS A 452 0.41 -16.83 24.19
N LEU A 453 -0.36 -15.82 24.63
CA LEU A 453 0.07 -14.43 24.59
C LEU A 453 1.22 -14.14 25.56
N ALA A 454 1.28 -14.81 26.71
CA ALA A 454 2.39 -14.66 27.65
C ALA A 454 3.71 -15.22 27.09
N CYS A 455 3.66 -16.38 26.44
CA CYS A 455 4.81 -16.98 25.80
C CYS A 455 5.35 -16.18 24.60
N GLN A 456 4.49 -15.35 23.99
CA GLN A 456 4.85 -14.37 22.97
C GLN A 456 5.30 -13.01 23.55
N ASN A 457 5.45 -12.88 24.88
CA ASN A 457 5.77 -11.62 25.57
C ASN A 457 4.76 -10.48 25.34
N ILE A 458 3.54 -10.80 24.88
CA ILE A 458 2.50 -9.81 24.59
C ILE A 458 1.83 -9.31 25.85
N LEU A 459 1.61 -10.21 26.81
CA LEU A 459 1.04 -9.87 28.10
C LEU A 459 1.89 -10.44 29.25
N GLY A 460 1.82 -9.75 30.39
CA GLY A 460 2.46 -10.19 31.64
C GLY A 460 1.44 -10.36 32.76
N GLY A 461 1.91 -10.95 33.85
CA GLY A 461 1.18 -11.06 35.11
C GLY A 461 1.52 -9.96 36.11
N TYR A 462 0.95 -10.08 37.28
CA TYR A 462 1.24 -9.25 38.44
C TYR A 462 2.16 -10.02 39.40
N THR A 463 3.11 -9.30 40.00
CA THR A 463 4.05 -9.85 40.99
C THR A 463 3.64 -9.53 42.42
N SER A 464 2.50 -8.82 42.60
CA SER A 464 1.93 -8.48 43.90
C SER A 464 0.41 -8.47 43.88
N GLY A 465 -0.22 -8.60 45.04
CA GLY A 465 -1.67 -8.62 45.18
C GLY A 465 -2.34 -9.82 44.53
N CYS A 466 -1.69 -10.98 44.57
CA CYS A 466 -2.15 -12.23 44.02
C CYS A 466 -2.71 -13.13 45.14
N PRO A 467 -4.00 -13.45 45.12
CA PRO A 467 -4.62 -14.28 46.18
C PRO A 467 -4.05 -15.71 46.27
N SER A 468 -3.64 -16.29 45.14
CA SER A 468 -3.18 -17.67 45.02
C SER A 468 -1.65 -17.81 44.83
N GLY A 469 -0.88 -16.75 45.13
CA GLY A 469 0.58 -16.70 44.91
C GLY A 469 0.97 -15.98 43.62
N ASN A 470 2.28 -15.67 43.50
CA ASN A 470 2.86 -14.92 42.37
C ASN A 470 3.53 -15.85 41.36
N PRO A 471 3.56 -15.50 40.05
CA PRO A 471 2.77 -14.42 39.42
C PRO A 471 1.31 -14.79 39.19
N CYS A 472 0.42 -13.81 39.13
CA CYS A 472 -0.99 -14.02 38.78
C CYS A 472 -1.42 -13.14 37.60
N PHE A 473 -2.48 -13.54 36.88
CA PHE A 473 -2.98 -12.85 35.69
C PHE A 473 -4.25 -12.02 35.96
N LYS A 474 -5.07 -12.43 36.92
CA LYS A 474 -6.38 -11.85 37.27
C LYS A 474 -7.37 -11.89 36.09
N PRO A 475 -7.72 -13.09 35.57
CA PRO A 475 -8.50 -13.24 34.35
C PRO A 475 -9.92 -12.67 34.42
N GLY A 476 -10.50 -12.58 35.62
CA GLY A 476 -11.84 -12.03 35.88
C GLY A 476 -11.89 -10.50 35.94
N ASN A 477 -10.75 -9.82 36.07
CA ASN A 477 -10.73 -8.36 36.20
C ASN A 477 -11.05 -7.69 34.84
N PRO A 478 -11.76 -6.54 34.81
CA PRO A 478 -11.95 -5.76 33.61
C PRO A 478 -10.61 -5.26 33.04
N VAL A 479 -10.52 -5.20 31.73
CA VAL A 479 -9.39 -4.61 31.00
C VAL A 479 -9.60 -3.10 30.86
N THR A 480 -8.53 -2.31 31.05
CA THR A 480 -8.57 -0.88 30.76
C THR A 480 -8.19 -0.60 29.30
N ARG A 481 -8.56 0.59 28.79
CA ARG A 481 -8.24 1.03 27.43
C ARG A 481 -6.72 1.02 27.14
N GLY A 482 -5.88 1.49 28.10
CA GLY A 482 -4.43 1.44 27.98
C GLY A 482 -3.87 0.02 27.98
N GLN A 483 -4.41 -0.87 28.79
CA GLN A 483 -4.03 -2.28 28.80
C GLN A 483 -4.39 -2.97 27.48
N LEU A 484 -5.59 -2.72 26.94
CA LEU A 484 -6.00 -3.27 25.65
C LEU A 484 -5.10 -2.72 24.52
N ALA A 485 -4.80 -1.41 24.51
CA ALA A 485 -3.91 -0.81 23.54
C ALA A 485 -2.53 -1.49 23.53
N LYS A 486 -1.95 -1.76 24.72
CA LYS A 486 -0.70 -2.50 24.84
C LYS A 486 -0.78 -3.91 24.27
N ILE A 487 -1.83 -4.66 24.63
CA ILE A 487 -2.01 -6.05 24.16
C ILE A 487 -2.17 -6.07 22.64
N VAL A 488 -3.02 -5.23 22.07
CA VAL A 488 -3.29 -5.20 20.63
C VAL A 488 -2.09 -4.70 19.83
N SER A 489 -1.44 -3.61 20.27
CA SER A 489 -0.24 -3.08 19.62
C SER A 489 0.87 -4.13 19.52
N ASN A 490 1.12 -4.84 20.63
CA ASN A 490 2.12 -5.92 20.65
C ASN A 490 1.70 -7.12 19.80
N SER A 491 0.41 -7.50 19.80
CA SER A 491 -0.10 -8.63 19.02
C SER A 491 -0.04 -8.37 17.51
N ALA A 492 -0.22 -7.12 17.10
CA ALA A 492 -0.11 -6.68 15.72
C ALA A 492 1.36 -6.40 15.29
N GLY A 493 2.32 -6.57 16.19
CA GLY A 493 3.74 -6.38 15.90
C GLY A 493 4.18 -4.92 15.74
N TYR A 494 3.37 -3.95 16.16
CA TYR A 494 3.72 -2.53 16.06
C TYR A 494 4.81 -2.17 17.07
N ASN A 495 5.94 -1.66 16.59
CA ASN A 495 7.13 -1.38 17.42
C ASN A 495 7.78 -0.01 17.16
N GLU A 496 7.21 0.81 16.29
CA GLU A 496 7.70 2.15 15.99
C GLU A 496 7.67 3.07 17.21
N GLN A 497 8.56 4.06 17.21
CA GLN A 497 8.63 5.10 18.24
C GLN A 497 7.94 6.37 17.76
N HIS A 498 7.19 7.01 18.64
CA HIS A 498 6.51 8.27 18.37
C HIS A 498 7.06 9.36 19.29
N ASN A 499 7.16 10.58 18.75
CA ASN A 499 7.59 11.76 19.51
C ASN A 499 6.45 12.79 19.66
N ASN A 500 5.30 12.55 19.02
CA ASN A 500 4.14 13.44 19.07
C ASN A 500 3.13 12.92 20.09
N GLN A 501 2.54 13.82 20.85
CA GLN A 501 1.48 13.50 21.81
C GLN A 501 0.12 13.76 21.19
N THR A 502 -0.66 12.70 20.97
CA THR A 502 -2.02 12.80 20.41
C THR A 502 -3.08 13.07 21.50
N PHE A 503 -2.89 12.57 22.71
CA PHE A 503 -3.88 12.66 23.78
C PHE A 503 -3.35 13.38 25.01
N GLN A 504 -4.17 14.28 25.59
CA GLN A 504 -3.80 15.09 26.75
C GLN A 504 -3.40 14.26 27.97
N ASP A 505 -4.06 13.14 28.21
CA ASP A 505 -3.89 12.26 29.36
C ASP A 505 -2.96 11.06 29.11
N VAL A 506 -2.26 11.06 27.96
CA VAL A 506 -1.21 10.07 27.64
C VAL A 506 0.07 10.80 27.24
N PRO A 507 0.76 11.47 28.19
CA PRO A 507 1.97 12.21 27.88
C PRO A 507 3.13 11.29 27.52
N VAL A 508 4.11 11.85 26.80
CA VAL A 508 5.37 11.18 26.45
C VAL A 508 5.99 10.53 27.69
N GLY A 509 6.41 9.29 27.58
CA GLY A 509 7.02 8.52 28.69
C GLY A 509 6.01 7.88 29.66
N SER A 510 4.71 8.09 29.49
CA SER A 510 3.71 7.35 30.28
C SER A 510 3.66 5.87 29.88
N ALA A 511 3.20 5.00 30.79
CA ALA A 511 3.26 3.54 30.65
C ALA A 511 2.55 2.97 29.40
N PHE A 512 1.62 3.72 28.81
CA PHE A 512 0.87 3.30 27.62
C PHE A 512 1.15 4.17 26.40
N TYR A 513 2.04 5.17 26.50
CA TYR A 513 2.28 6.17 25.46
C TYR A 513 2.56 5.53 24.09
N ASP A 514 3.62 4.73 23.98
CA ASP A 514 4.01 4.13 22.70
C ASP A 514 2.90 3.28 22.09
N PHE A 515 2.19 2.49 22.89
CA PHE A 515 1.13 1.59 22.42
C PHE A 515 -0.11 2.37 21.97
N VAL A 516 -0.44 3.46 22.64
CA VAL A 516 -1.57 4.31 22.29
C VAL A 516 -1.25 5.11 21.02
N GLU A 517 -0.07 5.70 20.92
CA GLU A 517 0.33 6.45 19.73
C GLU A 517 0.43 5.55 18.49
N ARG A 518 0.94 4.32 18.60
CA ARG A 518 0.98 3.33 17.50
C ARG A 518 -0.40 3.00 16.96
N LEU A 519 -1.38 2.83 17.82
CA LEU A 519 -2.76 2.55 17.40
C LEU A 519 -3.49 3.81 16.91
N SER A 520 -3.18 4.97 17.49
CA SER A 520 -3.77 6.25 17.09
C SER A 520 -3.31 6.68 15.70
N SER A 521 -2.00 6.57 15.41
CA SER A 521 -1.42 6.88 14.10
C SER A 521 -2.01 6.04 12.95
N ARG A 522 -2.54 4.85 13.29
CA ARG A 522 -3.23 3.94 12.35
C ARG A 522 -4.75 4.08 12.37
N SER A 523 -5.29 5.10 13.03
CA SER A 523 -6.74 5.30 13.18
C SER A 523 -7.50 4.12 13.81
N ILE A 524 -6.78 3.20 14.49
CA ILE A 524 -7.37 2.04 15.19
C ILE A 524 -8.12 2.49 16.44
N ILE A 525 -7.61 3.50 17.12
CA ILE A 525 -8.22 4.10 18.30
C ILE A 525 -8.37 5.61 18.15
N GLY A 526 -9.37 6.16 18.81
CA GLY A 526 -9.58 7.60 18.91
C GLY A 526 -9.79 8.03 20.37
N GLY A 527 -9.83 9.35 20.57
CA GLY A 527 -10.06 9.99 21.86
C GLY A 527 -11.47 10.60 21.98
N TYR A 528 -11.67 11.25 23.11
CA TYR A 528 -12.86 12.04 23.44
C TYR A 528 -12.48 13.52 23.43
N ALA A 529 -13.32 14.38 22.85
CA ALA A 529 -13.05 15.81 22.83
C ALA A 529 -12.82 16.34 24.25
N CYS A 530 -11.90 17.27 24.41
CA CYS A 530 -11.69 17.99 25.66
C CYS A 530 -12.91 18.88 26.02
N GLY A 531 -12.98 19.37 27.26
CA GLY A 531 -14.09 20.19 27.78
C GLY A 531 -15.14 19.41 28.58
N GLY A 532 -14.96 18.10 28.73
CA GLY A 532 -15.74 17.27 29.65
C GLY A 532 -15.39 17.50 31.12
N ALA A 533 -16.19 16.95 32.03
CA ALA A 533 -15.95 17.03 33.48
C ALA A 533 -14.61 16.37 33.83
N GLY A 534 -13.66 17.15 34.37
CA GLY A 534 -12.31 16.70 34.69
C GLY A 534 -11.36 16.58 33.50
N GLU A 535 -11.75 17.02 32.31
CA GLU A 535 -10.98 16.95 31.06
C GLU A 535 -10.87 18.33 30.39
N PRO A 536 -10.20 19.30 31.00
CA PRO A 536 -10.13 20.65 30.47
C PRO A 536 -9.40 20.69 29.12
N CYS A 537 -9.83 21.59 28.22
CA CYS A 537 -9.06 21.90 27.04
C CYS A 537 -7.81 22.73 27.42
N VAL A 538 -6.63 22.21 27.09
CA VAL A 538 -5.33 22.83 27.43
C VAL A 538 -4.76 23.51 26.19
N PRO A 539 -4.81 24.87 26.09
CA PRO A 539 -4.23 25.60 24.96
C PRO A 539 -2.71 25.45 24.89
N PRO A 540 -2.08 25.59 23.69
CA PRO A 540 -2.71 25.89 22.41
C PRO A 540 -3.29 24.66 21.70
N ALA A 541 -2.89 23.45 22.06
CA ALA A 541 -3.18 22.24 21.28
C ALA A 541 -4.60 21.68 21.50
N ASN A 542 -5.21 21.91 22.69
CA ASN A 542 -6.54 21.39 23.03
C ASN A 542 -6.73 19.92 22.71
N LEU A 543 -5.74 19.08 23.05
CA LEU A 543 -5.71 17.67 22.70
C LEU A 543 -6.92 16.90 23.28
N PRO A 544 -7.43 15.89 22.57
CA PRO A 544 -8.46 15.00 23.10
C PRO A 544 -7.93 14.13 24.24
N TYR A 545 -8.84 13.43 24.95
CA TYR A 545 -8.51 12.52 26.04
C TYR A 545 -8.69 11.07 25.60
N PHE A 546 -7.71 10.22 25.88
CA PHE A 546 -7.79 8.78 25.60
C PHE A 546 -8.47 8.00 26.71
N ARG A 547 -8.32 8.43 27.96
CA ARG A 547 -8.82 7.77 29.18
C ARG A 547 -8.20 6.38 29.37
N PRO A 548 -6.86 6.23 29.51
CA PRO A 548 -6.17 4.94 29.54
C PRO A 548 -6.60 4.02 30.67
N ASN A 549 -7.13 4.56 31.77
CA ASN A 549 -7.60 3.82 32.93
C ASN A 549 -9.09 3.44 32.87
N ALA A 550 -9.85 3.97 31.92
CA ALA A 550 -11.26 3.59 31.73
C ALA A 550 -11.37 2.15 31.25
N GLN A 551 -12.40 1.44 31.74
CA GLN A 551 -12.69 0.09 31.29
C GLN A 551 -13.18 0.09 29.84
N VAL A 552 -12.87 -0.97 29.10
CA VAL A 552 -13.25 -1.11 27.69
C VAL A 552 -14.39 -2.13 27.56
N THR A 553 -15.38 -1.80 26.71
CA THR A 553 -16.52 -2.69 26.46
C THR A 553 -16.18 -3.75 25.40
N ARG A 554 -17.00 -4.82 25.33
CA ARG A 554 -16.85 -5.87 24.32
C ARG A 554 -16.98 -5.32 22.90
N GLY A 555 -17.91 -4.39 22.63
CA GLY A 555 -18.06 -3.72 21.34
C GLY A 555 -16.83 -2.88 20.96
N GLN A 556 -16.30 -2.10 21.90
CA GLN A 556 -15.07 -1.33 21.69
C GLN A 556 -13.86 -2.25 21.45
N THR A 557 -13.75 -3.35 22.21
CA THR A 557 -12.69 -4.35 22.00
C THR A 557 -12.78 -4.96 20.61
N SER A 558 -13.98 -5.32 20.16
CA SER A 558 -14.21 -5.88 18.82
C SER A 558 -13.74 -4.90 17.72
N LYS A 559 -14.09 -3.63 17.84
CA LYS A 559 -13.62 -2.60 16.90
C LYS A 559 -12.09 -2.53 16.85
N ILE A 560 -11.43 -2.38 17.98
CA ILE A 560 -9.98 -2.22 18.06
C ILE A 560 -9.27 -3.46 17.50
N VAL A 561 -9.72 -4.67 17.87
CA VAL A 561 -9.09 -5.92 17.42
C VAL A 561 -9.35 -6.18 15.94
N ALA A 562 -10.57 -5.99 15.45
CA ALA A 562 -10.90 -6.22 14.04
C ALA A 562 -10.13 -5.29 13.10
N ILE A 563 -10.02 -3.99 13.45
CA ILE A 563 -9.25 -3.02 12.66
C ILE A 563 -7.76 -3.36 12.71
N ALA A 564 -7.20 -3.63 13.91
CA ALA A 564 -5.77 -3.94 14.06
C ALA A 564 -5.36 -5.24 13.34
N ALA A 565 -6.29 -6.20 13.22
CA ALA A 565 -6.09 -7.45 12.49
C ALA A 565 -6.50 -7.35 11.00
N SER A 566 -6.94 -6.18 10.55
CA SER A 566 -7.40 -5.96 9.17
C SER A 566 -8.43 -6.99 8.70
N LEU A 567 -9.38 -7.34 9.58
CA LEU A 567 -10.39 -8.33 9.25
C LEU A 567 -11.33 -7.82 8.16
N PRO A 568 -11.74 -8.69 7.22
CA PRO A 568 -12.66 -8.31 6.16
C PRO A 568 -14.03 -7.92 6.71
N ALA A 569 -14.76 -7.11 5.93
CA ALA A 569 -16.15 -6.77 6.21
C ALA A 569 -17.01 -8.04 6.30
N PRO A 570 -17.99 -8.09 7.21
CA PRO A 570 -18.91 -9.22 7.27
C PRO A 570 -19.84 -9.19 6.03
N PRO A 571 -20.39 -10.34 5.62
CA PRO A 571 -21.42 -10.39 4.58
C PRO A 571 -22.56 -9.40 4.85
N SER A 572 -23.03 -8.73 3.80
CA SER A 572 -24.10 -7.73 3.91
C SER A 572 -25.36 -8.32 4.56
N GLY A 573 -25.90 -7.63 5.55
CA GLY A 573 -27.11 -8.06 6.26
C GLY A 573 -26.93 -9.23 7.21
N GLN A 574 -25.73 -9.77 7.39
CA GLN A 574 -25.46 -10.82 8.36
C GLN A 574 -25.78 -10.33 9.79
N GLN A 575 -26.45 -11.17 10.54
CA GLN A 575 -26.67 -10.95 11.97
C GLN A 575 -26.49 -12.26 12.73
N THR A 576 -25.33 -12.40 13.37
CA THR A 576 -24.99 -13.57 14.19
C THR A 576 -25.58 -13.48 15.59
N PHE A 577 -25.64 -12.27 16.15
CA PHE A 577 -26.07 -12.03 17.54
C PHE A 577 -27.38 -11.26 17.61
N GLN A 578 -28.26 -11.67 18.54
CA GLN A 578 -29.60 -11.08 18.68
C GLN A 578 -29.56 -9.60 19.07
N ASP A 579 -28.62 -9.19 19.89
CA ASP A 579 -28.43 -7.84 20.43
C ASP A 579 -27.45 -6.97 19.59
N VAL A 580 -27.05 -7.44 18.39
CA VAL A 580 -26.19 -6.70 17.45
C VAL A 580 -26.89 -6.61 16.09
N PRO A 581 -27.95 -5.81 15.96
CA PRO A 581 -28.61 -5.59 14.67
C PRO A 581 -27.69 -4.81 13.72
N VAL A 582 -27.93 -4.92 12.42
CA VAL A 582 -27.12 -4.28 11.35
C VAL A 582 -26.91 -2.78 11.55
N VAL A 583 -27.86 -2.11 12.18
CA VAL A 583 -27.78 -0.66 12.48
C VAL A 583 -26.97 -0.33 13.74
N SER A 584 -26.46 -1.31 14.49
CA SER A 584 -25.72 -1.04 15.72
C SER A 584 -24.31 -0.51 15.41
N THR A 585 -23.83 0.39 16.26
CA THR A 585 -22.52 1.06 16.10
C THR A 585 -21.34 0.09 15.95
N PHE A 586 -21.42 -1.09 16.55
CA PHE A 586 -20.34 -2.08 16.53
C PHE A 586 -20.63 -3.28 15.63
N TRP A 587 -21.75 -3.28 14.90
CA TRP A 587 -22.17 -4.41 14.08
C TRP A 587 -21.05 -4.91 13.15
N HIS A 588 -20.49 -4.02 12.37
CA HIS A 588 -19.44 -4.33 11.38
C HIS A 588 -18.29 -5.15 11.99
N TRP A 589 -17.69 -4.64 13.06
CA TRP A 589 -16.51 -5.28 13.68
C TRP A 589 -16.84 -6.54 14.48
N ILE A 590 -18.00 -6.60 15.11
CA ILE A 590 -18.46 -7.80 15.82
C ILE A 590 -18.74 -8.92 14.82
N GLU A 591 -19.43 -8.63 13.73
CA GLU A 591 -19.72 -9.64 12.71
C GLU A 591 -18.45 -10.05 11.92
N SER A 592 -17.48 -9.16 11.69
CA SER A 592 -16.17 -9.52 11.13
C SER A 592 -15.44 -10.56 12.00
N LEU A 593 -15.37 -10.34 13.30
CA LEU A 593 -14.76 -11.30 14.23
C LEU A 593 -15.56 -12.60 14.36
N ALA A 594 -16.89 -12.53 14.26
CA ALA A 594 -17.75 -13.71 14.29
C ALA A 594 -17.57 -14.57 13.02
N THR A 595 -17.49 -13.92 11.85
CA THR A 595 -17.21 -14.56 10.55
C THR A 595 -15.84 -15.23 10.56
N ALA A 596 -14.83 -14.57 11.16
CA ALA A 596 -13.50 -15.16 11.35
C ALA A 596 -13.45 -16.27 12.43
N GLY A 597 -14.57 -16.57 13.11
CA GLY A 597 -14.64 -17.60 14.15
C GLY A 597 -13.87 -17.25 15.43
N THR A 598 -13.47 -15.98 15.61
CA THR A 598 -12.60 -15.56 16.73
C THR A 598 -13.38 -15.18 17.99
N ILE A 599 -14.67 -14.88 17.86
CA ILE A 599 -15.58 -14.59 18.97
C ILE A 599 -16.85 -15.45 18.92
N GLY A 600 -17.46 -15.64 20.08
CA GLY A 600 -18.77 -16.28 20.24
C GLY A 600 -19.68 -15.47 21.15
N GLY A 601 -20.96 -15.82 21.12
CA GLY A 601 -21.98 -15.25 21.97
C GLY A 601 -22.32 -16.11 23.19
N TYR A 602 -23.28 -15.63 23.94
CA TYR A 602 -23.91 -16.34 25.05
C TYR A 602 -25.26 -16.94 24.58
N PRO A 603 -25.58 -18.18 24.93
CA PRO A 603 -26.88 -18.78 24.56
C PRO A 603 -28.05 -17.88 24.99
N CYS A 604 -29.07 -17.79 24.14
CA CYS A 604 -30.31 -17.13 24.50
C CYS A 604 -31.04 -17.90 25.63
N GLY A 605 -32.06 -17.29 26.23
CA GLY A 605 -32.84 -17.86 27.33
C GLY A 605 -32.39 -17.40 28.71
N GLY A 606 -31.37 -16.54 28.81
CA GLY A 606 -31.00 -15.88 30.06
C GLY A 606 -31.96 -14.77 30.48
N ALA A 607 -31.79 -14.23 31.68
CA ALA A 607 -32.61 -13.11 32.17
C ALA A 607 -32.44 -11.89 31.29
N GLY A 608 -33.51 -11.40 30.66
CA GLY A 608 -33.50 -10.29 29.71
C GLY A 608 -32.97 -10.62 28.31
N GLU A 609 -32.70 -11.89 28.02
CA GLU A 609 -32.15 -12.35 26.72
C GLU A 609 -33.01 -13.48 26.12
N PRO A 610 -34.28 -13.20 25.73
CA PRO A 610 -35.18 -14.23 25.24
C PRO A 610 -34.66 -14.85 23.93
N CYS A 611 -34.93 -16.16 23.76
CA CYS A 611 -34.76 -16.80 22.48
C CYS A 611 -35.85 -16.32 21.50
N VAL A 612 -35.41 -15.72 20.37
CA VAL A 612 -36.33 -15.18 19.37
C VAL A 612 -36.38 -16.15 18.17
N PRO A 613 -37.48 -16.90 18.00
CA PRO A 613 -37.64 -17.81 16.87
C PRO A 613 -37.72 -17.04 15.53
N PRO A 614 -37.37 -17.68 14.40
CA PRO A 614 -36.91 -19.06 14.27
C PRO A 614 -35.41 -19.27 14.52
N GLN A 615 -34.61 -18.22 14.57
CA GLN A 615 -33.13 -18.34 14.58
C GLN A 615 -32.56 -18.60 15.98
N ASN A 616 -33.22 -18.14 17.06
CA ASN A 616 -32.74 -18.25 18.43
C ASN A 616 -31.27 -17.84 18.60
N ARG A 617 -30.93 -16.67 18.04
CA ARG A 617 -29.54 -16.19 18.00
C ARG A 617 -28.96 -15.99 19.40
N PRO A 618 -27.66 -16.25 19.60
CA PRO A 618 -26.99 -15.92 20.86
C PRO A 618 -26.88 -14.40 21.05
N TYR A 619 -26.52 -13.98 22.27
CA TYR A 619 -26.29 -12.58 22.63
C TYR A 619 -24.80 -12.28 22.73
N PHE A 620 -24.37 -11.15 22.20
CA PHE A 620 -22.95 -10.70 22.27
C PHE A 620 -22.69 -9.83 23.50
N ARG A 621 -23.65 -9.02 23.91
CA ARG A 621 -23.56 -8.05 25.01
C ARG A 621 -22.51 -6.96 24.75
N PRO A 622 -22.61 -6.16 23.67
CA PRO A 622 -21.57 -5.22 23.24
C PRO A 622 -21.28 -4.12 24.27
N GLY A 623 -22.23 -3.75 25.11
CA GLY A 623 -22.09 -2.74 26.18
C GLY A 623 -21.38 -3.24 27.44
N ASN A 624 -21.21 -4.56 27.62
CA ASN A 624 -20.56 -5.10 28.81
C ASN A 624 -19.04 -4.95 28.75
N ASN A 625 -18.41 -4.69 29.91
CA ASN A 625 -16.96 -4.64 30.00
C ASN A 625 -16.33 -6.00 29.68
N VAL A 626 -15.20 -5.98 28.97
CA VAL A 626 -14.43 -7.18 28.69
C VAL A 626 -13.47 -7.48 29.85
N THR A 627 -13.38 -8.74 30.26
CA THR A 627 -12.39 -9.15 31.25
C THR A 627 -11.04 -9.47 30.61
N ARG A 628 -9.96 -9.49 31.42
CA ARG A 628 -8.60 -9.81 30.92
C ARG A 628 -8.52 -11.18 30.26
N GLY A 629 -9.20 -12.18 30.81
CA GLY A 629 -9.29 -13.51 30.20
C GLY A 629 -10.04 -13.51 28.86
N GLN A 630 -11.15 -12.78 28.78
CA GLN A 630 -11.91 -12.63 27.53
C GLN A 630 -11.10 -11.87 26.46
N ALA A 631 -10.42 -10.78 26.83
CA ALA A 631 -9.56 -10.04 25.91
C ALA A 631 -8.41 -10.93 25.40
N ALA A 632 -7.77 -11.70 26.30
CA ALA A 632 -6.74 -12.66 25.91
C ALA A 632 -7.27 -13.69 24.91
N LYS A 633 -8.49 -14.21 25.11
CA LYS A 633 -9.12 -15.16 24.19
C LYS A 633 -9.38 -14.52 22.82
N ILE A 634 -9.99 -13.34 22.76
CA ILE A 634 -10.29 -12.65 21.50
C ILE A 634 -8.99 -12.39 20.74
N VAL A 635 -8.00 -11.77 21.39
CA VAL A 635 -6.72 -11.40 20.76
C VAL A 635 -5.93 -12.65 20.32
N SER A 636 -5.85 -13.68 21.17
CA SER A 636 -5.16 -14.92 20.82
C SER A 636 -5.81 -15.62 19.62
N ASN A 637 -7.13 -15.72 19.58
CA ASN A 637 -7.85 -16.32 18.45
C ASN A 637 -7.64 -15.54 17.15
N THR A 638 -7.54 -14.20 17.24
CA THR A 638 -7.45 -13.34 16.06
C THR A 638 -6.04 -13.30 15.50
N PHE A 639 -5.03 -13.07 16.35
CA PHE A 639 -3.65 -12.88 15.87
C PHE A 639 -2.81 -14.17 15.88
N PHE A 640 -3.18 -15.19 16.69
CA PHE A 640 -2.40 -16.41 16.89
C PHE A 640 -3.27 -17.66 16.87
N PRO A 641 -4.04 -17.95 15.80
CA PRO A 641 -5.03 -19.03 15.77
C PRO A 641 -4.44 -20.43 16.04
N ASN A 642 -3.17 -20.65 15.69
CA ASN A 642 -2.49 -21.94 15.85
C ASN A 642 -1.74 -22.10 17.18
N CYS A 643 -1.60 -21.04 17.98
CA CYS A 643 -0.82 -21.06 19.22
C CYS A 643 -1.48 -21.90 20.33
N GLN A 644 -2.78 -22.04 20.31
CA GLN A 644 -3.56 -22.69 21.37
C GLN A 644 -3.37 -24.20 21.41
N THR A 645 -3.20 -24.84 20.26
CA THR A 645 -3.02 -26.30 20.15
C THR A 645 -1.68 -26.77 20.73
N LEU A 646 -0.69 -25.87 20.80
CA LEU A 646 0.66 -26.15 21.30
C LEU A 646 0.84 -25.76 22.78
N ALA A 647 -0.12 -25.02 23.35
CA ALA A 647 -0.15 -24.63 24.76
C ALA A 647 -0.88 -25.67 25.65
N ALA A 648 -1.42 -26.75 25.09
CA ALA A 648 -2.02 -27.83 25.86
C ALA A 648 -0.92 -28.56 26.67
N PRO A 649 -1.13 -28.89 27.95
CA PRO A 649 -0.20 -29.71 28.71
C PRO A 649 -0.09 -31.09 28.04
N ARG A 650 1.16 -31.53 27.79
CA ARG A 650 1.43 -32.92 27.46
C ARG A 650 1.30 -33.78 28.70
#